data_f5e64add8ea12bb425613a97c20427a7
#
_entry.id   f5e64add8ea12bb425613a97c20427a7
#
_cell.length_a   1.000
_cell.length_b   1.000
_cell.length_c   1.000
_cell.angle_alpha   90.00
_cell.angle_beta   90.00
_cell.angle_gamma   90.00
#
_symmetry.space_group_name_H-M   'P 1'
#
loop_
_entity.id
_entity.type
_entity.pdbx_description
1 polymer ?
#
loop_
_entity_poly.entity_id
_entity_poly.type
_entity_poly.pdbx_seq_one_letter_code
_entity_poly.pdbx_strand_id
1 'polypeptide(L)'
;MNQKVYHTLEYYKILERLADYASCEEAKDRCHKLVPLTDPAEIAHLQETTADALSRLYRGSGISFSGVHNVNASLKRLDIGGTLNTTELLMICSLLEVAKRVKAYDRSDRNDEKTDSLSPLFSQIQPLSPLLDEIRRCVVGEDEIADDASAALSKIRKSIRGMNDRIHAQLTGLMNNTTTRSYLQDAVITMRDGRYCLPVRAESKTSVPGMVHDQSSSGSTLFIEPMAVVNLNNELKELFLKEQEEIDRILADLSNRVAENANGIRQDYTVLAELDFIFAKAELAKSYNGVAPVFNEEGRINIRKGRHPLLDPKKVVPIDVRLGADFRQLIVTGPNTGGKTVSLKTVGLLTLMGQSGLHIPAGDRSELAIFHEIFADIGDEQSIEQSLSTFSSHMTNIVRILQKADDQSLCLFDELCAGTDPTEGAALAISILNKLHQYGAVTMATTHYSELKVYALSTEGVENACCEFDVDTLSPTYRLLIGIPGKSNAFAISSKLGLAENIIEDAKGRLSERDVNFEDMLANLEQSRITIEKEQLEIQKYKAEIEDLKKKLTAKNERLDNSRDEILRKANEEAVQILKEAKDLADETIRNFNKYGQGQAPMSKMEKERSRVRDKMSASEKALSMKKKETVNHKVPKKLRIGDSVRVLSMNLKGTVHTLPNAKGDLYVQMGILRSLVNIKDLVLIDEDASPAAKKYGGTSSGKIKMSKAASISTEINLIGMTVDEAIAHLDKYLDDAYVAHLPSVRIVHGKGTGALRNAVQAHLKNQRYVKSYRMGEPSEGGAGVTIAAFDV
;
A
#
# COMPACT_ATOMS: atom_id res chain seq x y z
N MET A 1 2.73 30.01 8.82
CA MET A 1 1.79 29.65 7.71
C MET A 1 0.42 30.26 7.91
N ASN A 2 -0.28 30.65 6.85
CA ASN A 2 -1.57 31.34 6.91
C ASN A 2 -2.72 30.34 7.13
N GLN A 3 -3.60 30.60 8.13
CA GLN A 3 -4.77 29.73 8.43
C GLN A 3 -5.75 29.59 7.23
N LYS A 4 -5.84 30.59 6.34
CA LYS A 4 -6.68 30.51 5.13
C LYS A 4 -6.29 29.31 4.27
N VAL A 5 -4.99 29.00 4.21
CA VAL A 5 -4.49 27.86 3.40
C VAL A 5 -4.97 26.51 3.93
N TYR A 6 -5.14 26.36 5.25
CA TYR A 6 -5.67 25.14 5.85
C TYR A 6 -7.12 24.85 5.41
N HIS A 7 -7.92 25.91 5.23
CA HIS A 7 -9.27 25.80 4.70
C HIS A 7 -9.27 25.51 3.19
N THR A 8 -8.48 26.24 2.42
CA THR A 8 -8.39 26.08 0.96
C THR A 8 -7.93 24.68 0.56
N LEU A 9 -6.94 24.13 1.27
CA LEU A 9 -6.42 22.78 1.03
C LEU A 9 -7.16 21.70 1.83
N GLU A 10 -8.21 22.06 2.57
CA GLU A 10 -9.04 21.13 3.37
C GLU A 10 -8.24 20.37 4.44
N TYR A 11 -7.15 20.94 4.95
CA TYR A 11 -6.31 20.31 5.96
C TYR A 11 -7.08 20.05 7.27
N TYR A 12 -8.03 20.92 7.62
CA TYR A 12 -8.89 20.72 8.79
C TYR A 12 -9.67 19.38 8.74
N LYS A 13 -10.06 18.89 7.54
CA LYS A 13 -10.72 17.58 7.41
C LYS A 13 -9.77 16.41 7.72
N ILE A 14 -8.47 16.59 7.50
CA ILE A 14 -7.46 15.61 7.92
C ILE A 14 -7.33 15.61 9.43
N LEU A 15 -7.36 16.79 10.07
CA LEU A 15 -7.31 16.90 11.53
C LEU A 15 -8.56 16.32 12.19
N GLU A 16 -9.74 16.49 11.59
CA GLU A 16 -10.99 15.83 12.05
C GLU A 16 -10.85 14.32 11.98
N ARG A 17 -10.41 13.77 10.82
CA ARG A 17 -10.15 12.33 10.69
C ARG A 17 -9.08 11.82 11.65
N LEU A 18 -8.06 12.61 11.94
CA LEU A 18 -7.04 12.28 12.91
C LEU A 18 -7.63 12.19 14.33
N ALA A 19 -8.49 13.16 14.70
CA ALA A 19 -9.17 13.18 15.98
C ALA A 19 -10.12 11.99 16.20
N ASP A 20 -10.70 11.43 15.12
CA ASP A 20 -11.54 10.22 15.20
C ASP A 20 -10.75 8.99 15.66
N TYR A 21 -9.43 8.94 15.45
CA TYR A 21 -8.56 7.88 15.94
C TYR A 21 -8.06 8.09 17.37
N ALA A 22 -8.14 9.30 17.91
CA ALA A 22 -7.76 9.58 19.28
C ALA A 22 -8.90 9.20 20.25
N SER A 23 -8.54 8.63 21.40
CA SER A 23 -9.49 8.14 22.40
C SER A 23 -9.81 9.19 23.46
N CYS A 24 -8.82 9.92 23.95
CA CYS A 24 -8.98 10.90 25.02
C CYS A 24 -9.15 12.33 24.48
N GLU A 25 -9.85 13.18 25.26
CA GLU A 25 -10.13 14.57 24.84
C GLU A 25 -8.86 15.40 24.63
N GLU A 26 -7.85 15.24 25.48
CA GLU A 26 -6.56 15.94 25.34
C GLU A 26 -5.85 15.59 24.02
N ALA A 27 -5.85 14.31 23.62
CA ALA A 27 -5.28 13.88 22.36
C ALA A 27 -6.09 14.42 21.17
N LYS A 28 -7.43 14.44 21.24
CA LYS A 28 -8.30 15.05 20.23
C LYS A 28 -8.02 16.55 20.07
N ASP A 29 -7.89 17.25 21.19
CA ASP A 29 -7.53 18.67 21.20
C ASP A 29 -6.18 18.92 20.54
N ARG A 30 -5.17 18.07 20.80
CA ARG A 30 -3.87 18.13 20.13
C ARG A 30 -3.99 17.84 18.65
N CYS A 31 -4.83 16.88 18.23
CA CYS A 31 -5.12 16.62 16.84
C CYS A 31 -5.66 17.88 16.12
N HIS A 32 -6.64 18.54 16.71
CA HIS A 32 -7.24 19.76 16.12
C HIS A 32 -6.28 20.96 16.10
N LYS A 33 -5.34 21.03 17.03
CA LYS A 33 -4.34 22.11 17.13
C LYS A 33 -3.05 21.81 16.36
N LEU A 34 -2.96 20.66 15.67
CA LEU A 34 -1.75 20.26 14.95
C LEU A 34 -1.49 21.21 13.78
N VAL A 35 -0.33 21.81 13.76
CA VAL A 35 0.11 22.77 12.73
C VAL A 35 1.40 22.28 12.07
N PRO A 36 1.62 22.57 10.79
CA PRO A 36 2.87 22.27 10.12
C PRO A 36 4.05 23.04 10.72
N LEU A 37 5.15 22.35 10.94
CA LEU A 37 6.41 22.90 11.46
C LEU A 37 7.34 23.27 10.33
N THR A 38 8.37 24.07 10.67
CA THR A 38 9.43 24.51 9.73
C THR A 38 10.83 24.12 10.20
N ASP A 39 10.99 23.65 11.44
CA ASP A 39 12.25 23.13 11.94
C ASP A 39 12.48 21.69 11.45
N PRO A 40 13.58 21.42 10.71
CA PRO A 40 13.86 20.08 10.17
C PRO A 40 14.02 19.01 11.25
N ALA A 41 14.60 19.37 12.42
CA ALA A 41 14.83 18.41 13.50
C ALA A 41 13.52 18.01 14.19
N GLU A 42 12.64 18.98 14.40
CA GLU A 42 11.31 18.73 14.98
C GLU A 42 10.45 17.89 14.03
N ILE A 43 10.46 18.20 12.72
CA ILE A 43 9.74 17.43 11.69
C ILE A 43 10.25 15.99 11.66
N ALA A 44 11.58 15.80 11.63
CA ALA A 44 12.19 14.46 11.62
C ALA A 44 11.79 13.64 12.85
N HIS A 45 11.80 14.26 14.05
CA HIS A 45 11.39 13.62 15.29
C HIS A 45 9.90 13.21 15.25
N LEU A 46 9.00 14.10 14.77
CA LEU A 46 7.59 13.76 14.63
C LEU A 46 7.33 12.63 13.63
N GLN A 47 8.07 12.60 12.52
CA GLN A 47 7.98 11.52 11.53
C GLN A 47 8.50 10.19 12.10
N GLU A 48 9.60 10.22 12.85
CA GLU A 48 10.18 9.04 13.51
C GLU A 48 9.20 8.45 14.54
N THR A 49 8.62 9.28 15.42
CA THR A 49 7.64 8.82 16.42
C THR A 49 6.40 8.21 15.78
N THR A 50 5.93 8.78 14.66
CA THR A 50 4.79 8.23 13.90
C THR A 50 5.18 6.90 13.22
N ALA A 51 6.40 6.79 12.68
CA ALA A 51 6.90 5.57 12.04
C ALA A 51 7.06 4.41 13.04
N ASP A 52 7.61 4.71 14.23
CA ASP A 52 7.77 3.73 15.30
C ASP A 52 6.41 3.24 15.82
N ALA A 53 5.46 4.15 16.05
CA ALA A 53 4.10 3.79 16.43
C ALA A 53 3.43 2.90 15.36
N LEU A 54 3.56 3.26 14.07
CA LEU A 54 3.03 2.47 12.97
C LEU A 54 3.68 1.08 12.90
N SER A 55 5.00 1.00 13.10
CA SER A 55 5.74 -0.26 13.17
C SER A 55 5.23 -1.17 14.30
N ARG A 56 4.97 -0.59 15.48
CA ARG A 56 4.38 -1.31 16.62
C ARG A 56 2.97 -1.81 16.32
N LEU A 57 2.13 -1.01 15.63
CA LEU A 57 0.78 -1.43 15.22
C LEU A 57 0.77 -2.59 14.21
N TYR A 58 1.82 -2.73 13.39
CA TYR A 58 1.95 -3.85 12.45
C TYR A 58 2.51 -5.13 13.09
N ARG A 59 3.31 -5.01 14.16
CA ARG A 59 3.92 -6.16 14.85
C ARG A 59 3.02 -6.79 15.90
N GLY A 60 2.24 -5.97 16.63
CA GLY A 60 1.51 -6.39 17.81
C GLY A 60 -0.01 -6.36 17.70
N SER A 61 -0.69 -6.72 18.78
CA SER A 61 -2.10 -6.42 18.99
C SER A 61 -2.28 -4.91 19.16
N GLY A 62 -3.40 -4.36 18.66
CA GLY A 62 -3.71 -2.93 18.82
C GLY A 62 -3.67 -2.49 20.28
N ILE A 63 -3.22 -1.26 20.52
CA ILE A 63 -3.24 -0.60 21.81
C ILE A 63 -4.50 0.27 21.92
N SER A 64 -5.08 0.38 23.10
CA SER A 64 -6.27 1.21 23.33
C SER A 64 -6.05 2.14 24.52
N PHE A 65 -6.35 3.41 24.32
CA PHE A 65 -6.29 4.47 25.34
C PHE A 65 -7.67 4.85 25.86
N SER A 66 -8.72 4.09 25.51
CA SER A 66 -10.05 4.30 26.04
C SER A 66 -10.05 4.16 27.58
N GLY A 67 -10.61 5.16 28.26
CA GLY A 67 -10.61 5.28 29.72
C GLY A 67 -9.62 6.31 30.28
N VAL A 68 -8.83 6.99 29.44
CA VAL A 68 -8.04 8.14 29.85
C VAL A 68 -8.94 9.35 29.95
N HIS A 69 -9.30 9.72 31.18
CA HIS A 69 -10.10 10.90 31.52
C HIS A 69 -9.24 12.04 32.03
N ASN A 70 -9.70 13.26 31.85
CA ASN A 70 -9.00 14.42 32.38
C ASN A 70 -9.21 14.53 33.91
N VAL A 71 -8.17 14.15 34.64
CA VAL A 71 -8.16 14.15 36.12
C VAL A 71 -7.53 15.39 36.72
N ASN A 72 -7.11 16.37 35.93
CA ASN A 72 -6.39 17.56 36.42
C ASN A 72 -7.25 18.40 37.40
N ALA A 73 -8.56 18.51 37.20
CA ALA A 73 -9.44 19.25 38.10
C ALA A 73 -9.53 18.55 39.48
N SER A 74 -9.64 17.22 39.49
CA SER A 74 -9.66 16.40 40.70
C SER A 74 -8.34 16.48 41.47
N LEU A 75 -7.19 16.42 40.76
CA LEU A 75 -5.88 16.56 41.39
C LEU A 75 -5.65 17.97 41.96
N LYS A 76 -6.09 19.01 41.26
CA LYS A 76 -6.06 20.39 41.79
C LYS A 76 -6.93 20.55 43.07
N ARG A 77 -8.06 19.85 43.16
CA ARG A 77 -8.88 19.84 44.39
C ARG A 77 -8.13 19.20 45.56
N LEU A 78 -7.39 18.12 45.32
CA LEU A 78 -6.54 17.48 46.32
C LEU A 78 -5.40 18.39 46.78
N ASP A 79 -4.79 19.17 45.89
CA ASP A 79 -3.70 20.10 46.19
C ASP A 79 -4.15 21.16 47.25
N ILE A 80 -5.46 21.47 47.33
CA ILE A 80 -6.05 22.42 48.33
C ILE A 80 -6.73 21.70 49.51
N GLY A 81 -6.51 20.39 49.69
CA GLY A 81 -7.03 19.61 50.80
C GLY A 81 -8.48 19.17 50.66
N GLY A 82 -9.05 19.21 49.46
CA GLY A 82 -10.42 18.70 49.21
C GLY A 82 -10.47 17.18 49.08
N THR A 83 -11.69 16.61 49.22
CA THR A 83 -11.97 15.18 49.04
C THR A 83 -12.55 14.92 47.67
N LEU A 84 -12.25 13.77 47.08
CA LEU A 84 -12.81 13.28 45.83
C LEU A 84 -14.09 12.49 46.08
N ASN A 85 -15.01 12.59 45.15
CA ASN A 85 -16.20 11.73 45.14
C ASN A 85 -15.92 10.39 44.44
N THR A 86 -16.88 9.49 44.44
CA THR A 86 -16.82 8.17 43.82
C THR A 86 -16.55 8.25 42.31
N THR A 87 -17.21 9.13 41.56
CA THR A 87 -17.02 9.34 40.13
C THR A 87 -15.59 9.77 39.79
N GLU A 88 -15.04 10.72 40.57
CA GLU A 88 -13.65 11.20 40.39
C GLU A 88 -12.63 10.09 40.67
N LEU A 89 -12.87 9.27 41.70
CA LEU A 89 -12.03 8.12 42.02
C LEU A 89 -12.11 7.06 40.92
N LEU A 90 -13.27 6.81 40.31
CA LEU A 90 -13.45 5.90 39.20
C LEU A 90 -12.74 6.39 37.91
N MET A 91 -12.74 7.71 37.64
CA MET A 91 -11.97 8.28 36.54
C MET A 91 -10.48 8.06 36.75
N ILE A 92 -9.95 8.22 37.95
CA ILE A 92 -8.55 7.93 38.30
C ILE A 92 -8.27 6.43 38.17
N CYS A 93 -9.17 5.58 38.65
CA CYS A 93 -9.08 4.13 38.52
C CYS A 93 -8.97 3.73 37.05
N SER A 94 -9.84 4.24 36.18
CA SER A 94 -9.80 4.00 34.74
C SER A 94 -8.49 4.44 34.10
N LEU A 95 -7.96 5.61 34.46
CA LEU A 95 -6.65 6.08 34.00
C LEU A 95 -5.53 5.10 34.38
N LEU A 96 -5.50 4.65 35.65
CA LEU A 96 -4.48 3.72 36.13
C LEU A 96 -4.59 2.33 35.50
N GLU A 97 -5.81 1.89 35.17
CA GLU A 97 -6.04 0.66 34.37
C GLU A 97 -5.44 0.77 32.98
N VAL A 98 -5.63 1.92 32.32
CA VAL A 98 -5.00 2.18 31.02
C VAL A 98 -3.48 2.21 31.16
N ALA A 99 -2.93 2.90 32.17
CA ALA A 99 -1.49 2.93 32.45
C ALA A 99 -0.91 1.52 32.62
N LYS A 100 -1.59 0.67 33.38
CA LYS A 100 -1.20 -0.75 33.58
C LYS A 100 -1.22 -1.54 32.26
N ARG A 101 -2.27 -1.36 31.45
CA ARG A 101 -2.43 -2.01 30.14
C ARG A 101 -1.36 -1.56 29.15
N VAL A 102 -1.14 -0.25 29.04
CA VAL A 102 -0.12 0.34 28.14
C VAL A 102 1.29 -0.08 28.54
N LYS A 103 1.57 -0.14 29.84
CA LYS A 103 2.88 -0.65 30.34
C LYS A 103 3.08 -2.15 30.06
N ALA A 104 2.03 -2.94 30.12
CA ALA A 104 2.06 -4.36 29.76
C ALA A 104 2.30 -4.56 28.24
N TYR A 105 1.68 -3.71 27.40
CA TYR A 105 1.89 -3.72 25.97
C TYR A 105 3.38 -3.48 25.62
N ASP A 106 4.04 -2.49 26.19
CA ASP A 106 5.47 -2.21 25.97
C ASP A 106 6.35 -3.42 26.33
N ARG A 107 6.03 -4.15 27.42
CA ARG A 107 6.78 -5.33 27.84
C ARG A 107 6.63 -6.51 26.89
N SER A 108 5.46 -6.69 26.28
CA SER A 108 5.20 -7.79 25.36
C SER A 108 5.87 -7.60 23.99
N ASP A 109 6.11 -6.36 23.59
CA ASP A 109 6.74 -5.99 22.30
C ASP A 109 8.28 -6.03 22.36
N ARG A 110 8.89 -6.06 23.57
CA ARG A 110 10.34 -6.07 23.79
C ARG A 110 11.06 -7.40 23.51
N ASN A 111 10.49 -8.30 22.73
CA ASN A 111 11.19 -9.51 22.29
C ASN A 111 12.42 -9.23 21.39
N ASP A 112 12.54 -8.02 20.83
CA ASP A 112 13.73 -7.51 20.15
C ASP A 112 14.33 -6.37 21.00
N GLU A 113 15.65 -6.44 21.31
CA GLU A 113 16.43 -5.50 22.13
C GLU A 113 16.51 -4.05 21.57
N LYS A 114 15.75 -3.68 20.59
CA LYS A 114 15.79 -2.34 19.97
C LYS A 114 14.88 -1.37 20.70
N THR A 115 15.50 -0.41 21.39
CA THR A 115 14.82 0.80 21.85
C THR A 115 14.44 1.67 20.65
N ASP A 116 13.19 2.13 20.60
CA ASP A 116 12.67 3.07 19.60
C ASP A 116 12.41 4.46 20.23
N SER A 117 11.99 5.43 19.44
CA SER A 117 11.69 6.79 19.89
C SER A 117 10.59 6.87 20.94
N LEU A 118 9.72 5.87 21.06
CA LEU A 118 8.60 5.82 22.02
C LEU A 118 8.99 5.21 23.37
N SER A 119 10.07 4.42 23.41
CA SER A 119 10.53 3.74 24.62
C SER A 119 10.71 4.66 25.84
N PRO A 120 11.21 5.91 25.71
CA PRO A 120 11.27 6.85 26.81
C PRO A 120 9.90 7.21 27.40
N LEU A 121 8.85 7.38 26.56
CA LEU A 121 7.49 7.66 27.00
C LEU A 121 6.90 6.47 27.77
N PHE A 122 7.00 5.27 27.22
CA PHE A 122 6.54 4.05 27.92
C PHE A 122 7.27 3.81 29.25
N SER A 123 8.56 4.18 29.35
CA SER A 123 9.33 4.03 30.61
C SER A 123 8.82 4.90 31.73
N GLN A 124 8.29 6.08 31.43
CA GLN A 124 7.77 7.05 32.38
C GLN A 124 6.45 6.64 33.04
N ILE A 125 5.72 5.70 32.45
CA ILE A 125 4.41 5.26 32.98
C ILE A 125 4.60 4.48 34.29
N GLN A 126 3.83 4.89 35.30
CA GLN A 126 3.81 4.31 36.65
C GLN A 126 2.43 3.70 36.94
N PRO A 127 2.22 2.39 36.79
CA PRO A 127 0.88 1.78 36.89
C PRO A 127 0.22 1.88 38.25
N LEU A 128 0.92 2.31 39.33
CA LEU A 128 0.42 2.48 40.69
C LEU A 128 -0.60 1.39 41.12
N SER A 129 -0.28 0.13 40.81
CA SER A 129 -1.19 -1.02 41.00
C SER A 129 -1.77 -1.12 42.42
N PRO A 130 -1.03 -0.86 43.53
CA PRO A 130 -1.61 -0.93 44.87
C PRO A 130 -2.73 0.10 45.09
N LEU A 131 -2.60 1.30 44.53
CA LEU A 131 -3.62 2.34 44.60
C LEU A 131 -4.84 1.97 43.75
N LEU A 132 -4.58 1.48 42.51
CA LEU A 132 -5.62 0.99 41.62
C LEU A 132 -6.48 -0.10 42.27
N ASP A 133 -5.82 -1.13 42.85
CA ASP A 133 -6.50 -2.28 43.44
C ASP A 133 -7.33 -1.84 44.68
N GLU A 134 -6.83 -0.87 45.47
CA GLU A 134 -7.55 -0.32 46.63
C GLU A 134 -8.77 0.50 46.24
N ILE A 135 -8.65 1.42 45.24
CA ILE A 135 -9.81 2.18 44.76
C ILE A 135 -10.88 1.22 44.23
N ARG A 136 -10.48 0.23 43.42
CA ARG A 136 -11.40 -0.74 42.83
C ARG A 136 -12.09 -1.64 43.87
N ARG A 137 -11.40 -1.95 44.96
CA ARG A 137 -11.97 -2.69 46.11
C ARG A 137 -13.03 -1.89 46.84
N CYS A 138 -12.83 -0.59 47.02
CA CYS A 138 -13.70 0.26 47.83
C CYS A 138 -14.87 0.87 47.04
N VAL A 139 -14.63 1.24 45.75
CA VAL A 139 -15.61 1.94 44.89
C VAL A 139 -16.06 0.99 43.76
N VAL A 140 -17.33 0.58 43.79
CA VAL A 140 -17.91 -0.38 42.83
C VAL A 140 -18.82 0.28 41.79
N GLY A 141 -19.26 1.52 42.04
CA GLY A 141 -20.09 2.28 41.12
C GLY A 141 -20.05 3.78 41.41
N GLU A 142 -20.71 4.58 40.54
CA GLU A 142 -20.67 6.06 40.61
C GLU A 142 -21.16 6.61 41.97
N ASP A 143 -22.15 5.94 42.63
CA ASP A 143 -22.68 6.32 43.94
C ASP A 143 -22.60 5.14 44.93
N GLU A 144 -21.73 4.17 44.67
CA GLU A 144 -21.72 2.92 45.44
C GLU A 144 -20.34 2.59 45.99
N ILE A 145 -20.25 2.53 47.33
CA ILE A 145 -19.11 2.04 48.10
C ILE A 145 -19.35 0.57 48.46
N ALA A 146 -18.37 -0.28 48.28
CA ALA A 146 -18.47 -1.70 48.62
C ALA A 146 -18.78 -1.93 50.11
N ASP A 147 -19.53 -2.96 50.40
CA ASP A 147 -19.87 -3.33 51.79
C ASP A 147 -18.64 -3.67 52.64
N ASP A 148 -17.59 -4.16 52.01
CA ASP A 148 -16.34 -4.56 52.65
C ASP A 148 -15.21 -3.49 52.48
N ALA A 149 -15.56 -2.28 51.98
CA ALA A 149 -14.62 -1.17 51.90
C ALA A 149 -13.94 -0.87 53.22
N SER A 150 -14.68 -1.00 54.36
CA SER A 150 -14.12 -1.05 55.72
C SER A 150 -14.89 -2.04 56.60
N ALA A 151 -14.22 -2.55 57.63
CA ALA A 151 -14.86 -3.41 58.60
C ALA A 151 -15.99 -2.67 59.38
N ALA A 152 -15.86 -1.35 59.57
CA ALA A 152 -16.88 -0.52 60.25
C ALA A 152 -18.13 -0.38 59.36
N LEU A 153 -17.98 -0.09 58.06
CA LEU A 153 -19.09 0.03 57.11
C LEU A 153 -19.89 -1.28 57.02
N SER A 154 -19.18 -2.41 56.91
CA SER A 154 -19.81 -3.73 56.88
C SER A 154 -20.65 -4.01 58.11
N LYS A 155 -20.16 -3.65 59.30
CA LYS A 155 -20.90 -3.78 60.55
C LYS A 155 -22.11 -2.86 60.58
N ILE A 156 -21.99 -1.60 60.17
CA ILE A 156 -23.08 -0.63 60.14
C ILE A 156 -24.19 -1.11 59.17
N ARG A 157 -23.86 -1.51 57.96
CA ARG A 157 -24.84 -2.02 56.99
C ARG A 157 -25.53 -3.30 57.41
N LYS A 158 -24.81 -4.21 58.11
CA LYS A 158 -25.43 -5.36 58.78
C LYS A 158 -26.43 -4.91 59.84
N SER A 159 -26.12 -3.89 60.67
CA SER A 159 -27.00 -3.37 61.67
C SER A 159 -28.24 -2.71 61.04
N ILE A 160 -28.08 -1.95 59.95
CA ILE A 160 -29.20 -1.37 59.18
C ILE A 160 -30.14 -2.45 58.67
N ARG A 161 -29.62 -3.52 58.05
CA ARG A 161 -30.45 -4.64 57.58
C ARG A 161 -31.23 -5.28 58.75
N GLY A 162 -30.54 -5.59 59.84
CA GLY A 162 -31.18 -6.15 61.02
C GLY A 162 -32.22 -5.22 61.66
N MET A 163 -32.00 -3.88 61.59
CA MET A 163 -32.98 -2.88 62.09
C MET A 163 -34.20 -2.80 61.17
N ASN A 164 -34.03 -2.82 59.88
CA ASN A 164 -35.10 -2.89 58.89
C ASN A 164 -35.98 -4.15 59.11
N ASP A 165 -35.36 -5.32 59.32
CA ASP A 165 -36.11 -6.57 59.61
C ASP A 165 -36.94 -6.45 60.88
N ARG A 166 -36.38 -5.85 61.92
CA ARG A 166 -37.10 -5.61 63.17
C ARG A 166 -38.28 -4.66 63.00
N ILE A 167 -38.12 -3.54 62.27
CA ILE A 167 -39.19 -2.61 61.97
C ILE A 167 -40.29 -3.27 61.17
N HIS A 168 -39.90 -4.01 60.12
CA HIS A 168 -40.85 -4.75 59.29
C HIS A 168 -41.62 -5.78 60.08
N ALA A 169 -41.00 -6.55 60.98
CA ALA A 169 -41.65 -7.53 61.84
C ALA A 169 -42.66 -6.87 62.76
N GLN A 170 -42.27 -5.72 63.40
CA GLN A 170 -43.19 -4.94 64.31
C GLN A 170 -44.41 -4.39 63.56
N LEU A 171 -44.17 -3.75 62.36
CA LEU A 171 -45.26 -3.18 61.58
C LEU A 171 -46.19 -4.26 61.00
N THR A 172 -45.63 -5.42 60.55
CA THR A 172 -46.39 -6.56 60.09
C THR A 172 -47.24 -7.12 61.22
N GLY A 173 -46.71 -7.18 62.47
CA GLY A 173 -47.45 -7.55 63.64
C GLY A 173 -48.61 -6.61 63.87
N LEU A 174 -48.45 -5.29 63.78
CA LEU A 174 -49.51 -4.32 63.90
C LEU A 174 -50.54 -4.41 62.78
N MET A 175 -50.16 -4.63 61.54
CA MET A 175 -51.08 -4.83 60.39
C MET A 175 -51.92 -6.11 60.49
N ASN A 176 -51.40 -7.15 61.12
CA ASN A 176 -52.10 -8.44 61.31
C ASN A 176 -53.08 -8.40 62.54
N ASN A 177 -52.95 -7.43 63.44
CA ASN A 177 -53.92 -7.24 64.52
C ASN A 177 -55.22 -6.76 63.93
N THR A 178 -56.28 -7.49 64.17
CA THR A 178 -57.64 -7.27 63.66
C THR A 178 -58.15 -5.87 63.94
N THR A 179 -57.86 -5.34 65.13
CA THR A 179 -58.29 -4.01 65.56
C THR A 179 -57.51 -2.88 64.81
N THR A 180 -56.20 -2.99 64.72
CA THR A 180 -55.36 -1.99 63.98
C THR A 180 -55.66 -2.00 62.51
N ARG A 181 -55.86 -3.20 61.92
CA ARG A 181 -56.18 -3.38 60.53
C ARG A 181 -57.41 -2.64 60.05
N SER A 182 -58.45 -2.54 60.92
CA SER A 182 -59.65 -1.82 60.54
C SER A 182 -59.46 -0.28 60.43
N TYR A 183 -58.36 0.26 60.97
CA TYR A 183 -58.08 1.66 60.98
C TYR A 183 -57.12 2.03 59.77
N LEU A 184 -56.56 1.04 59.17
CA LEU A 184 -55.64 1.29 57.99
C LEU A 184 -56.47 1.54 56.74
N GLN A 185 -55.96 2.43 55.87
CA GLN A 185 -56.46 2.64 54.50
C GLN A 185 -56.10 1.48 53.65
N ASP A 186 -54.85 1.05 53.74
CA ASP A 186 -54.26 -0.09 53.07
C ASP A 186 -53.29 -0.81 54.02
N ALA A 187 -53.19 -2.15 53.88
CA ALA A 187 -52.29 -2.99 54.68
C ALA A 187 -50.92 -3.07 54.06
N VAL A 188 -50.23 -1.94 53.92
CA VAL A 188 -48.89 -1.83 53.34
C VAL A 188 -47.98 -0.99 54.26
N ILE A 189 -46.72 -1.37 54.30
CA ILE A 189 -45.68 -0.56 54.96
C ILE A 189 -45.17 0.46 53.91
N THR A 190 -45.14 1.73 54.27
CA THR A 190 -44.70 2.85 53.46
C THR A 190 -43.55 3.59 54.13
N MET A 191 -42.71 4.25 53.33
CA MET A 191 -41.67 5.13 53.87
C MET A 191 -42.03 6.59 53.54
N ARG A 192 -41.90 7.47 54.54
CA ARG A 192 -42.11 8.90 54.42
C ARG A 192 -40.98 9.58 55.22
N ASP A 193 -40.34 10.55 54.62
CA ASP A 193 -39.18 11.26 55.20
C ASP A 193 -38.12 10.33 55.83
N GLY A 194 -37.90 9.19 55.20
CA GLY A 194 -36.91 8.19 55.66
C GLY A 194 -37.39 7.38 56.88
N ARG A 195 -38.70 7.40 57.19
CA ARG A 195 -39.29 6.68 58.30
C ARG A 195 -40.36 5.70 57.83
N TYR A 196 -40.40 4.55 58.45
CA TYR A 196 -41.43 3.55 58.17
C TYR A 196 -42.70 3.92 58.77
N CYS A 197 -43.78 4.02 58.00
CA CYS A 197 -45.11 4.46 58.39
C CYS A 197 -46.18 3.48 57.92
N LEU A 198 -47.38 3.54 58.56
CA LEU A 198 -48.57 2.87 58.10
C LEU A 198 -49.56 3.89 57.54
N PRO A 199 -50.28 3.63 56.44
CA PRO A 199 -51.34 4.49 55.93
C PRO A 199 -52.63 4.29 56.72
N VAL A 200 -52.98 5.25 57.53
CA VAL A 200 -54.13 5.24 58.40
C VAL A 200 -55.19 6.19 57.83
N ARG A 201 -56.53 5.78 58.01
CA ARG A 201 -57.69 6.66 57.67
C ARG A 201 -57.62 7.92 58.47
N ALA A 202 -57.87 9.09 57.93
CA ALA A 202 -57.82 10.36 58.64
C ALA A 202 -58.76 10.40 59.82
N GLU A 203 -59.96 9.76 59.72
CA GLU A 203 -60.93 9.62 60.74
C GLU A 203 -60.48 8.76 61.94
N SER A 204 -59.52 7.89 61.72
CA SER A 204 -58.99 6.93 62.70
C SER A 204 -57.63 7.36 63.28
N LYS A 205 -57.26 8.62 63.18
CA LYS A 205 -55.94 9.16 63.61
C LYS A 205 -55.69 8.90 65.10
N THR A 206 -56.69 9.08 65.95
CA THR A 206 -56.64 8.87 67.46
C THR A 206 -56.55 7.41 67.84
N SER A 207 -56.93 6.47 66.94
CA SER A 207 -57.00 5.03 67.22
C SER A 207 -55.66 4.32 66.98
N VAL A 208 -54.71 4.94 66.25
CA VAL A 208 -53.34 4.47 66.04
C VAL A 208 -52.35 5.43 66.64
N PRO A 209 -51.86 5.16 67.88
CA PRO A 209 -50.87 6.04 68.51
C PRO A 209 -49.59 6.15 67.75
N GLY A 210 -49.23 7.32 67.37
CA GLY A 210 -47.98 7.54 66.53
C GLY A 210 -47.82 8.99 66.07
N MET A 211 -46.78 9.24 65.33
CA MET A 211 -46.44 10.55 64.71
C MET A 211 -46.88 10.56 63.24
N VAL A 212 -47.55 11.65 62.83
CA VAL A 212 -47.92 11.88 61.43
C VAL A 212 -46.78 12.50 60.73
N HIS A 213 -46.28 11.87 59.69
CA HIS A 213 -45.18 12.37 58.87
C HIS A 213 -45.69 12.95 57.56
N ASP A 214 -46.77 12.44 57.00
CA ASP A 214 -47.30 12.88 55.72
C ASP A 214 -48.81 12.68 55.64
N GLN A 215 -49.47 13.32 54.68
CA GLN A 215 -50.88 13.20 54.38
C GLN A 215 -51.10 13.03 52.88
N SER A 216 -52.05 12.20 52.47
CA SER A 216 -52.41 12.08 51.03
C SER A 216 -52.97 13.39 50.48
N SER A 217 -52.82 13.66 49.19
CA SER A 217 -53.33 14.83 48.50
C SER A 217 -54.82 15.09 48.67
N SER A 218 -55.63 14.03 48.91
CA SER A 218 -57.05 14.09 49.21
C SER A 218 -57.36 14.32 50.71
N GLY A 219 -56.36 14.31 51.55
CA GLY A 219 -56.52 14.45 53.01
C GLY A 219 -57.11 13.21 53.69
N SER A 220 -57.51 12.18 52.98
CA SER A 220 -58.23 10.99 53.49
C SER A 220 -57.32 9.95 54.17
N THR A 221 -56.00 9.99 53.92
CA THR A 221 -54.98 9.07 54.46
C THR A 221 -53.85 9.83 55.14
N LEU A 222 -53.52 9.44 56.36
CA LEU A 222 -52.42 9.93 57.16
C LEU A 222 -51.38 8.85 57.24
N PHE A 223 -50.07 9.20 56.90
CA PHE A 223 -48.96 8.30 57.08
C PHE A 223 -48.44 8.46 58.52
N ILE A 224 -48.80 7.46 59.36
CA ILE A 224 -48.46 7.47 60.76
C ILE A 224 -47.32 6.53 61.06
N GLU A 225 -46.30 7.04 61.74
CA GLU A 225 -45.24 6.25 62.37
C GLU A 225 -45.80 5.73 63.71
N PRO A 226 -46.13 4.45 63.87
CA PRO A 226 -46.61 3.94 65.09
C PRO A 226 -45.61 4.10 66.24
N MET A 227 -46.11 4.43 67.50
CA MET A 227 -45.22 4.66 68.64
C MET A 227 -44.28 3.48 68.93
N ALA A 228 -44.75 2.25 68.60
CA ALA A 228 -43.99 1.00 68.76
C ALA A 228 -42.70 0.96 67.92
N VAL A 229 -42.59 1.75 66.83
CA VAL A 229 -41.43 1.73 65.91
C VAL A 229 -40.64 3.04 65.91
N VAL A 230 -41.09 4.09 66.63
CA VAL A 230 -40.39 5.40 66.66
C VAL A 230 -38.95 5.27 67.11
N ASN A 231 -38.67 4.52 68.17
CA ASN A 231 -37.28 4.32 68.61
C ASN A 231 -36.43 3.57 67.58
N LEU A 232 -37.01 2.53 66.94
CA LEU A 232 -36.33 1.75 65.90
C LEU A 232 -36.05 2.62 64.70
N ASN A 233 -36.99 3.45 64.26
CA ASN A 233 -36.74 4.42 63.15
C ASN A 233 -35.72 5.48 63.55
N ASN A 234 -35.66 5.93 64.83
CA ASN A 234 -34.59 6.84 65.26
C ASN A 234 -33.21 6.15 65.24
N GLU A 235 -33.13 4.93 65.80
CA GLU A 235 -31.88 4.13 65.70
C GLU A 235 -31.48 3.88 64.27
N LEU A 236 -32.42 3.59 63.37
CA LEU A 236 -32.16 3.40 61.95
C LEU A 236 -31.59 4.68 61.32
N LYS A 237 -32.17 5.82 61.64
CA LYS A 237 -31.67 7.14 61.19
C LYS A 237 -30.27 7.44 61.71
N GLU A 238 -29.97 7.11 62.94
CA GLU A 238 -28.59 7.21 63.47
C GLU A 238 -27.61 6.31 62.74
N LEU A 239 -28.05 5.09 62.37
CA LEU A 239 -27.21 4.18 61.60
C LEU A 239 -26.93 4.70 60.19
N PHE A 240 -27.88 5.35 59.53
CA PHE A 240 -27.67 5.99 58.24
C PHE A 240 -26.69 7.17 58.33
N LEU A 241 -26.76 7.96 59.41
CA LEU A 241 -25.79 9.02 59.64
C LEU A 241 -24.39 8.47 59.88
N LYS A 242 -24.25 7.40 60.63
CA LYS A 242 -22.96 6.71 60.85
C LYS A 242 -22.43 6.05 59.55
N GLU A 243 -23.33 5.56 58.70
CA GLU A 243 -22.96 5.04 57.39
C GLU A 243 -22.38 6.16 56.53
N GLN A 244 -23.03 7.31 56.46
CA GLN A 244 -22.53 8.47 55.71
C GLN A 244 -21.17 8.99 56.25
N GLU A 245 -21.07 9.13 57.59
CA GLU A 245 -19.78 9.51 58.19
C GLU A 245 -18.65 8.55 57.87
N GLU A 246 -18.93 7.23 57.84
CA GLU A 246 -17.91 6.23 57.51
C GLU A 246 -17.58 6.23 55.99
N ILE A 247 -18.58 6.47 55.11
CA ILE A 247 -18.36 6.67 53.67
C ILE A 247 -17.47 7.89 53.43
N ASP A 248 -17.79 9.02 54.09
CA ASP A 248 -16.98 10.24 53.96
C ASP A 248 -15.53 10.02 54.45
N ARG A 249 -15.33 9.23 55.52
CA ARG A 249 -14.01 8.82 56.00
C ARG A 249 -13.25 7.96 55.01
N ILE A 250 -13.95 6.98 54.39
CA ILE A 250 -13.35 6.11 53.36
C ILE A 250 -12.91 6.95 52.14
N LEU A 251 -13.79 7.85 51.67
CA LEU A 251 -13.46 8.74 50.55
C LEU A 251 -12.29 9.69 50.87
N ALA A 252 -12.23 10.20 52.11
CA ALA A 252 -11.12 11.03 52.56
C ALA A 252 -9.78 10.22 52.59
N ASP A 253 -9.81 8.99 53.09
CA ASP A 253 -8.62 8.12 53.14
C ASP A 253 -8.11 7.77 51.70
N LEU A 254 -9.03 7.40 50.82
CA LEU A 254 -8.69 7.17 49.37
C LEU A 254 -8.15 8.45 48.73
N SER A 255 -8.75 9.61 48.99
CA SER A 255 -8.35 10.92 48.49
C SER A 255 -6.91 11.25 48.93
N ASN A 256 -6.57 11.00 50.21
CA ASN A 256 -5.21 11.20 50.75
C ASN A 256 -4.19 10.29 50.00
N ARG A 257 -4.51 9.04 49.80
CA ARG A 257 -3.64 8.10 49.01
C ARG A 257 -3.46 8.52 47.56
N VAL A 258 -4.51 9.06 46.92
CA VAL A 258 -4.44 9.67 45.59
C VAL A 258 -3.50 10.90 45.63
N ALA A 259 -3.66 11.77 46.63
CA ALA A 259 -2.85 12.98 46.81
C ALA A 259 -1.34 12.66 46.96
N GLU A 260 -1.00 11.62 47.73
CA GLU A 260 0.37 11.14 47.87
C GLU A 260 1.00 10.74 46.52
N ASN A 261 0.19 10.25 45.56
CA ASN A 261 0.61 9.80 44.23
C ASN A 261 0.24 10.80 43.13
N ALA A 262 -0.24 12.00 43.43
CA ALA A 262 -0.79 12.97 42.48
C ALA A 262 0.20 13.32 41.33
N ASN A 263 1.50 13.44 41.65
CA ASN A 263 2.52 13.74 40.62
C ASN A 263 2.66 12.57 39.61
N GLY A 264 2.67 11.31 40.07
CA GLY A 264 2.72 10.13 39.22
C GLY A 264 1.48 10.04 38.34
N ILE A 265 0.28 10.27 38.90
CA ILE A 265 -1.00 10.26 38.15
C ILE A 265 -1.02 11.38 37.09
N ARG A 266 -0.53 12.58 37.42
CA ARG A 266 -0.43 13.70 36.46
C ARG A 266 0.53 13.42 35.33
N GLN A 267 1.67 12.77 35.64
CA GLN A 267 2.63 12.33 34.65
C GLN A 267 2.03 11.24 33.74
N ASP A 268 1.39 10.21 34.31
CA ASP A 268 0.71 9.16 33.57
C ASP A 268 -0.33 9.72 32.60
N TYR A 269 -1.18 10.64 33.07
CA TYR A 269 -2.16 11.33 32.22
C TYR A 269 -1.51 12.03 31.02
N THR A 270 -0.43 12.78 31.27
CA THR A 270 0.29 13.53 30.22
C THR A 270 0.90 12.60 29.19
N VAL A 271 1.58 11.54 29.66
CA VAL A 271 2.26 10.55 28.79
C VAL A 271 1.24 9.71 28.01
N LEU A 272 0.14 9.30 28.65
CA LEU A 272 -0.91 8.53 27.96
C LEU A 272 -1.62 9.37 26.89
N ALA A 273 -1.88 10.65 27.15
CA ALA A 273 -2.44 11.55 26.16
C ALA A 273 -1.48 11.81 24.99
N GLU A 274 -0.17 11.91 25.25
CA GLU A 274 0.86 12.00 24.21
C GLU A 274 0.92 10.73 23.36
N LEU A 275 0.94 9.56 23.99
CA LEU A 275 0.93 8.29 23.28
C LEU A 275 -0.34 8.10 22.45
N ASP A 276 -1.52 8.43 22.99
CA ASP A 276 -2.80 8.37 22.27
C ASP A 276 -2.75 9.24 21.01
N PHE A 277 -2.22 10.47 21.11
CA PHE A 277 -2.01 11.35 19.96
C PHE A 277 -1.05 10.76 18.91
N ILE A 278 0.09 10.19 19.35
CA ILE A 278 1.07 9.58 18.43
C ILE A 278 0.47 8.34 17.75
N PHE A 279 -0.22 7.49 18.49
CA PHE A 279 -0.88 6.31 17.93
C PHE A 279 -2.06 6.67 17.02
N ALA A 280 -2.78 7.77 17.27
CA ALA A 280 -3.80 8.30 16.36
C ALA A 280 -3.19 8.66 15.00
N LYS A 281 -2.00 9.30 14.97
CA LYS A 281 -1.27 9.56 13.71
C LYS A 281 -0.89 8.26 12.99
N ALA A 282 -0.46 7.26 13.72
CA ALA A 282 -0.10 5.95 13.15
C ALA A 282 -1.32 5.18 12.60
N GLU A 283 -2.46 5.20 13.30
CA GLU A 283 -3.71 4.58 12.80
C GLU A 283 -4.25 5.32 11.56
N LEU A 284 -4.18 6.65 11.55
CA LEU A 284 -4.50 7.44 10.35
C LEU A 284 -3.59 7.03 9.17
N ALA A 285 -2.26 6.93 9.39
CA ALA A 285 -1.31 6.48 8.38
C ALA A 285 -1.63 5.07 7.86
N LYS A 286 -1.97 4.15 8.75
CA LYS A 286 -2.36 2.78 8.43
C LYS A 286 -3.63 2.74 7.56
N SER A 287 -4.60 3.64 7.79
CA SER A 287 -5.89 3.66 7.09
C SER A 287 -5.76 3.85 5.57
N TYR A 288 -4.71 4.53 5.11
CA TYR A 288 -4.44 4.77 3.68
C TYR A 288 -3.06 4.27 3.22
N ASN A 289 -2.41 3.38 3.99
CA ASN A 289 -1.05 2.87 3.73
C ASN A 289 -0.03 4.01 3.53
N GLY A 290 -0.03 4.95 4.47
CA GLY A 290 0.84 6.11 4.45
C GLY A 290 2.31 5.75 4.68
N VAL A 291 3.20 6.54 4.07
CA VAL A 291 4.65 6.41 4.19
C VAL A 291 5.24 7.70 4.77
N ALA A 292 6.33 7.59 5.50
CA ALA A 292 7.12 8.74 5.91
C ALA A 292 7.79 9.37 4.70
N PRO A 293 7.56 10.66 4.37
CA PRO A 293 8.30 11.34 3.32
C PRO A 293 9.74 11.64 3.75
N VAL A 294 10.65 11.68 2.78
CA VAL A 294 12.02 12.17 2.99
C VAL A 294 12.01 13.69 2.84
N PHE A 295 12.51 14.41 3.84
CA PHE A 295 12.53 15.87 3.79
C PHE A 295 13.84 16.43 3.25
N ASN A 296 13.77 17.58 2.57
CA ASN A 296 14.91 18.40 2.14
C ASN A 296 14.61 19.89 2.30
N GLU A 297 15.67 20.69 2.34
CA GLU A 297 15.60 22.16 2.44
C GLU A 297 15.86 22.86 1.09
N GLU A 298 16.03 22.08 0.02
CA GLU A 298 16.39 22.60 -1.31
C GLU A 298 15.17 22.93 -2.18
N GLY A 299 13.98 22.83 -1.63
CA GLY A 299 12.72 23.10 -2.35
C GLY A 299 12.27 21.96 -3.28
N ARG A 300 12.85 20.73 -3.15
CA ARG A 300 12.50 19.60 -4.02
C ARG A 300 11.26 18.87 -3.52
N ILE A 301 10.32 18.68 -4.43
CA ILE A 301 9.15 17.82 -4.27
C ILE A 301 9.26 16.69 -5.29
N ASN A 302 9.21 15.43 -4.84
CA ASN A 302 9.15 14.24 -5.68
C ASN A 302 8.16 13.24 -5.07
N ILE A 303 6.88 13.48 -5.31
CA ILE A 303 5.80 12.62 -4.85
C ILE A 303 5.62 11.49 -5.86
N ARG A 304 5.75 10.26 -5.40
CA ARG A 304 5.54 9.04 -6.19
C ARG A 304 4.21 8.43 -5.82
N LYS A 305 3.37 8.17 -6.82
CA LYS A 305 2.04 7.54 -6.64
C LYS A 305 1.23 8.20 -5.52
N GLY A 306 1.32 9.53 -5.41
CA GLY A 306 0.58 10.31 -4.43
C GLY A 306 -0.93 10.22 -4.65
N ARG A 307 -1.68 10.02 -3.57
CA ARG A 307 -3.15 9.97 -3.59
C ARG A 307 -3.70 11.07 -2.72
N HIS A 308 -4.81 11.67 -3.17
CA HIS A 308 -5.49 12.65 -2.34
C HIS A 308 -6.18 11.94 -1.16
N PRO A 309 -5.83 12.25 0.10
CA PRO A 309 -6.27 11.46 1.26
C PRO A 309 -7.78 11.53 1.54
N LEU A 310 -8.47 12.55 1.04
CA LEU A 310 -9.91 12.74 1.23
C LEU A 310 -10.76 12.06 0.16
N LEU A 311 -10.15 11.51 -0.89
CA LEU A 311 -10.86 10.74 -1.93
C LEU A 311 -10.97 9.27 -1.55
N ASP A 312 -11.94 8.57 -2.15
CA ASP A 312 -12.12 7.13 -1.97
C ASP A 312 -10.83 6.37 -2.38
N PRO A 313 -10.20 5.60 -1.48
CA PRO A 313 -8.96 4.88 -1.76
C PRO A 313 -9.06 3.90 -2.94
N LYS A 314 -10.26 3.41 -3.26
CA LYS A 314 -10.51 2.47 -4.36
C LYS A 314 -10.64 3.15 -5.73
N LYS A 315 -10.98 4.44 -5.74
CA LYS A 315 -11.26 5.22 -6.96
C LYS A 315 -10.17 6.23 -7.28
N VAL A 316 -9.42 6.67 -6.28
CA VAL A 316 -8.38 7.68 -6.44
C VAL A 316 -7.26 7.16 -7.33
N VAL A 317 -6.97 7.89 -8.41
CA VAL A 317 -5.83 7.61 -9.29
C VAL A 317 -4.57 8.22 -8.70
N PRO A 318 -3.50 7.45 -8.52
CA PRO A 318 -2.24 7.97 -8.01
C PRO A 318 -1.55 8.87 -9.05
N ILE A 319 -0.98 9.98 -8.60
CA ILE A 319 -0.22 10.92 -9.42
C ILE A 319 1.26 10.91 -9.03
N ASP A 320 2.12 11.10 -10.02
CA ASP A 320 3.55 11.35 -9.83
C ASP A 320 3.82 12.85 -10.08
N VAL A 321 4.43 13.53 -9.09
CA VAL A 321 4.73 14.97 -9.19
C VAL A 321 6.18 15.22 -8.88
N ARG A 322 6.87 15.90 -9.79
CA ARG A 322 8.24 16.40 -9.59
C ARG A 322 8.25 17.91 -9.73
N LEU A 323 8.92 18.61 -8.83
CA LEU A 323 9.01 20.07 -8.80
C LEU A 323 10.18 20.48 -7.91
N GLY A 324 10.87 21.57 -8.23
CA GLY A 324 11.93 22.14 -7.40
C GLY A 324 13.34 21.61 -7.68
N ALA A 325 13.49 20.59 -8.56
CA ALA A 325 14.82 20.09 -8.98
C ALA A 325 15.24 20.73 -10.32
N ASP A 326 14.84 20.12 -11.45
CA ASP A 326 15.18 20.59 -12.79
C ASP A 326 14.40 21.86 -13.16
N PHE A 327 13.25 22.07 -12.59
CA PHE A 327 12.38 23.22 -12.76
C PHE A 327 11.68 23.57 -11.44
N ARG A 328 11.46 24.88 -11.21
CA ARG A 328 10.77 25.41 -10.02
C ARG A 328 9.32 25.79 -10.29
N GLN A 329 8.91 25.84 -11.54
CA GLN A 329 7.52 26.13 -11.93
C GLN A 329 6.96 25.02 -12.79
N LEU A 330 5.72 24.59 -12.46
CA LEU A 330 4.97 23.59 -13.18
C LEU A 330 3.63 24.16 -13.64
N ILE A 331 3.43 24.26 -14.95
CA ILE A 331 2.20 24.79 -15.58
C ILE A 331 1.35 23.61 -16.02
N VAL A 332 0.23 23.40 -15.34
CA VAL A 332 -0.67 22.27 -15.59
C VAL A 332 -1.82 22.69 -16.49
N THR A 333 -1.95 22.05 -17.64
CA THR A 333 -2.97 22.31 -18.65
C THR A 333 -3.92 21.12 -18.82
N GLY A 334 -5.01 21.31 -19.53
CA GLY A 334 -6.01 20.25 -19.77
C GLY A 334 -7.43 20.67 -19.38
N PRO A 335 -8.45 19.79 -19.56
CA PRO A 335 -9.83 20.08 -19.21
C PRO A 335 -10.04 20.19 -17.68
N ASN A 336 -11.06 20.97 -17.25
CA ASN A 336 -11.36 21.15 -15.81
C ASN A 336 -11.70 19.82 -15.12
N THR A 337 -12.37 18.93 -15.83
CA THR A 337 -12.73 17.59 -15.34
C THR A 337 -11.53 16.66 -15.21
N GLY A 338 -10.35 17.03 -15.71
CA GLY A 338 -9.14 16.18 -15.75
C GLY A 338 -8.41 16.00 -14.40
N GLY A 339 -8.80 16.72 -13.35
CA GLY A 339 -8.19 16.59 -12.02
C GLY A 339 -7.08 17.62 -11.73
N LYS A 340 -6.98 18.72 -12.48
CA LYS A 340 -5.99 19.79 -12.27
C LYS A 340 -6.01 20.33 -10.83
N THR A 341 -7.18 20.80 -10.37
CA THR A 341 -7.40 21.31 -9.00
C THR A 341 -7.08 20.27 -7.93
N VAL A 342 -7.44 19.00 -8.18
CA VAL A 342 -7.14 17.89 -7.25
C VAL A 342 -5.63 17.66 -7.15
N SER A 343 -4.91 17.75 -8.27
CA SER A 343 -3.44 17.61 -8.27
C SER A 343 -2.75 18.72 -7.47
N LEU A 344 -3.18 19.99 -7.63
CA LEU A 344 -2.73 21.12 -6.81
C LEU A 344 -2.99 20.90 -5.31
N LYS A 345 -4.25 20.56 -4.97
CA LYS A 345 -4.64 20.28 -3.58
C LYS A 345 -3.84 19.11 -3.02
N THR A 346 -3.58 18.08 -3.81
CA THR A 346 -2.78 16.92 -3.36
C THR A 346 -1.38 17.35 -2.96
N VAL A 347 -0.67 18.11 -3.80
CA VAL A 347 0.69 18.56 -3.49
C VAL A 347 0.71 19.42 -2.21
N GLY A 348 -0.16 20.42 -2.12
CA GLY A 348 -0.24 21.28 -0.94
C GLY A 348 -0.62 20.54 0.34
N LEU A 349 -1.65 19.68 0.27
CA LEU A 349 -2.14 18.94 1.42
C LEU A 349 -1.11 17.92 1.93
N LEU A 350 -0.45 17.15 1.03
CA LEU A 350 0.59 16.21 1.42
C LEU A 350 1.80 16.93 2.04
N THR A 351 2.12 18.14 1.57
CA THR A 351 3.19 18.97 2.18
C THR A 351 2.82 19.41 3.59
N LEU A 352 1.59 19.91 3.81
CA LEU A 352 1.09 20.27 5.15
C LEU A 352 1.11 19.07 6.09
N MET A 353 0.59 17.92 5.63
CA MET A 353 0.58 16.68 6.40
C MET A 353 2.00 16.25 6.79
N GLY A 354 2.91 16.21 5.83
CA GLY A 354 4.30 15.81 6.07
C GLY A 354 4.99 16.71 7.09
N GLN A 355 4.89 18.03 6.96
CA GLN A 355 5.47 18.99 7.91
C GLN A 355 4.81 18.95 9.29
N SER A 356 3.65 18.31 9.43
CA SER A 356 2.99 18.10 10.73
C SER A 356 3.33 16.75 11.37
N GLY A 357 4.29 16.01 10.81
CA GLY A 357 4.65 14.68 11.31
C GLY A 357 3.62 13.58 10.97
N LEU A 358 2.73 13.82 10.00
CA LEU A 358 1.83 12.81 9.47
C LEU A 358 2.48 12.10 8.29
N HIS A 359 2.31 10.80 8.20
CA HIS A 359 2.67 10.04 7.01
C HIS A 359 1.72 10.37 5.86
N ILE A 360 2.20 10.29 4.62
CA ILE A 360 1.45 10.68 3.44
C ILE A 360 1.02 9.46 2.61
N PRO A 361 -0.17 9.47 1.99
CA PRO A 361 -0.61 8.41 1.06
C PRO A 361 0.14 8.48 -0.28
N ALA A 362 1.38 8.05 -0.28
CA ALA A 362 2.28 8.09 -1.43
C ALA A 362 3.12 6.81 -1.54
N GLY A 363 3.92 6.69 -2.59
CA GLY A 363 4.88 5.59 -2.75
C GLY A 363 6.15 5.83 -1.92
N ASP A 364 6.86 4.74 -1.61
CA ASP A 364 8.11 4.78 -0.87
C ASP A 364 9.12 5.74 -1.50
N ARG A 365 9.94 6.38 -0.65
CA ARG A 365 10.95 7.37 -1.03
C ARG A 365 10.36 8.59 -1.74
N SER A 366 9.13 8.97 -1.44
CA SER A 366 8.60 10.28 -1.80
C SER A 366 9.33 11.36 -1.02
N GLU A 367 9.73 12.43 -1.72
CA GLU A 367 10.46 13.55 -1.13
C GLU A 367 9.55 14.77 -1.05
N LEU A 368 9.63 15.50 0.07
CA LEU A 368 8.97 16.78 0.29
C LEU A 368 9.99 17.80 0.74
N ALA A 369 9.82 19.04 0.28
CA ALA A 369 10.60 20.16 0.82
C ALA A 369 9.94 20.71 2.07
N ILE A 370 10.76 21.34 2.93
CA ILE A 370 10.29 22.12 4.06
C ILE A 370 10.05 23.55 3.57
N PHE A 371 8.79 23.98 3.58
CA PHE A 371 8.40 25.33 3.20
C PHE A 371 8.05 26.16 4.45
N HIS A 372 8.52 27.40 4.49
CA HIS A 372 8.15 28.34 5.55
C HIS A 372 6.73 28.86 5.34
N GLU A 373 6.35 29.10 4.08
CA GLU A 373 5.00 29.51 3.72
C GLU A 373 4.46 28.69 2.55
N ILE A 374 3.20 28.31 2.65
CA ILE A 374 2.43 27.71 1.56
C ILE A 374 1.31 28.67 1.23
N PHE A 375 1.21 29.06 -0.02
CA PHE A 375 0.17 29.92 -0.55
C PHE A 375 -0.72 29.14 -1.50
N ALA A 376 -2.03 29.34 -1.40
CA ALA A 376 -2.99 28.73 -2.29
C ALA A 376 -4.04 29.74 -2.73
N ASP A 377 -4.20 29.86 -4.03
CA ASP A 377 -5.30 30.55 -4.68
C ASP A 377 -6.08 29.52 -5.49
N ILE A 378 -6.95 28.79 -4.80
CA ILE A 378 -7.72 27.63 -5.31
C ILE A 378 -9.16 27.78 -4.89
N GLY A 379 -10.08 27.60 -5.81
CA GLY A 379 -11.51 27.52 -5.61
C GLY A 379 -12.28 28.74 -6.16
N ASP A 380 -13.52 28.46 -6.60
CA ASP A 380 -14.49 29.49 -6.95
C ASP A 380 -15.08 30.08 -5.67
N GLU A 381 -14.81 31.35 -5.38
CA GLU A 381 -15.55 32.08 -4.37
C GLU A 381 -16.97 32.41 -4.91
N GLN A 382 -17.79 31.39 -5.18
CA GLN A 382 -19.21 31.53 -5.57
C GLN A 382 -20.09 31.81 -4.36
N SER A 383 -19.58 32.50 -3.34
CA SER A 383 -20.45 32.98 -2.26
C SER A 383 -21.19 34.22 -2.76
N ILE A 384 -22.51 34.12 -2.87
CA ILE A 384 -23.46 35.20 -3.29
C ILE A 384 -23.33 36.45 -2.39
N GLU A 385 -22.63 36.35 -1.25
CA GLU A 385 -22.47 37.43 -0.27
C GLU A 385 -21.30 38.40 -0.56
N GLN A 386 -20.38 38.10 -1.47
CA GLN A 386 -19.26 38.95 -1.83
C GLN A 386 -19.47 39.55 -3.24
N SER A 387 -19.84 40.78 -3.31
CA SER A 387 -20.14 41.57 -4.55
C SER A 387 -18.90 41.93 -5.39
N LEU A 388 -17.72 41.39 -5.10
CA LEU A 388 -16.50 41.54 -5.90
C LEU A 388 -16.51 40.50 -7.02
N SER A 389 -16.17 40.89 -8.24
CA SER A 389 -15.96 39.96 -9.37
C SER A 389 -14.93 38.90 -8.96
N THR A 390 -15.13 37.63 -9.39
CA THR A 390 -14.26 36.49 -9.11
C THR A 390 -12.78 36.84 -9.41
N PHE A 391 -12.54 37.56 -10.53
CA PHE A 391 -11.20 38.04 -10.89
C PHE A 391 -10.58 38.99 -9.84
N SER A 392 -11.38 39.92 -9.26
CA SER A 392 -10.85 40.87 -8.27
C SER A 392 -10.45 40.19 -6.97
N SER A 393 -11.18 39.17 -6.53
CA SER A 393 -10.87 38.42 -5.31
C SER A 393 -9.59 37.61 -5.47
N HIS A 394 -9.41 36.87 -6.59
CA HIS A 394 -8.19 36.18 -6.94
C HIS A 394 -7.01 37.15 -7.02
N MET A 395 -7.17 38.29 -7.72
CA MET A 395 -6.08 39.27 -7.86
C MET A 395 -5.67 39.88 -6.51
N THR A 396 -6.62 40.13 -5.61
CA THR A 396 -6.29 40.61 -4.26
C THR A 396 -5.49 39.57 -3.47
N ASN A 397 -5.80 38.30 -3.61
CA ASN A 397 -5.04 37.21 -2.98
C ASN A 397 -3.64 37.09 -3.61
N ILE A 398 -3.53 37.13 -4.93
CA ILE A 398 -2.25 37.07 -5.67
C ILE A 398 -1.33 38.23 -5.25
N VAL A 399 -1.87 39.46 -5.11
CA VAL A 399 -1.08 40.61 -4.63
C VAL A 399 -0.49 40.35 -3.24
N ARG A 400 -1.26 39.73 -2.32
CA ARG A 400 -0.79 39.38 -0.99
C ARG A 400 0.30 38.29 -1.04
N ILE A 401 0.13 37.31 -1.94
CA ILE A 401 1.13 36.26 -2.17
C ILE A 401 2.43 36.86 -2.65
N LEU A 402 2.39 37.71 -3.69
CA LEU A 402 3.57 38.39 -4.26
C LEU A 402 4.34 39.29 -3.27
N GLN A 403 3.65 39.81 -2.25
CA GLN A 403 4.28 40.59 -1.17
C GLN A 403 5.06 39.75 -0.16
N LYS A 404 4.79 38.44 -0.05
CA LYS A 404 5.31 37.56 1.00
C LYS A 404 6.11 36.39 0.48
N ALA A 405 5.90 36.02 -0.80
CA ALA A 405 6.56 34.88 -1.39
C ALA A 405 8.07 35.09 -1.52
N ASP A 406 8.83 34.04 -1.21
CA ASP A 406 10.29 33.95 -1.29
C ASP A 406 10.72 32.59 -1.85
N ASP A 407 11.99 32.26 -1.80
CA ASP A 407 12.60 31.02 -2.30
C ASP A 407 12.23 29.77 -1.44
N GLN A 408 11.69 29.96 -0.23
CA GLN A 408 11.21 28.94 0.68
C GLN A 408 9.68 28.85 0.72
N SER A 409 9.03 29.37 -0.32
CA SER A 409 7.57 29.39 -0.46
C SER A 409 7.08 28.40 -1.51
N LEU A 410 5.96 27.72 -1.23
CA LEU A 410 5.18 26.95 -2.19
C LEU A 410 3.94 27.75 -2.59
N CYS A 411 3.82 28.06 -3.89
CA CYS A 411 2.70 28.82 -4.45
C CYS A 411 1.83 27.93 -5.35
N LEU A 412 0.54 27.83 -5.05
CA LEU A 412 -0.43 27.01 -5.75
C LEU A 412 -1.55 27.89 -6.32
N PHE A 413 -1.70 27.92 -7.64
CA PHE A 413 -2.70 28.72 -8.34
C PHE A 413 -3.61 27.84 -9.19
N ASP A 414 -4.90 27.94 -8.98
CA ASP A 414 -5.89 27.29 -9.84
C ASP A 414 -6.50 28.33 -10.79
N GLU A 415 -6.51 28.02 -12.08
CA GLU A 415 -7.00 28.88 -13.16
C GLU A 415 -6.42 30.32 -13.10
N LEU A 416 -5.08 30.43 -13.02
CA LEU A 416 -4.39 31.69 -12.81
C LEU A 416 -4.86 32.78 -13.79
N CYS A 417 -5.35 33.91 -13.24
CA CYS A 417 -5.90 35.06 -13.94
C CYS A 417 -7.13 34.78 -14.82
N ALA A 418 -7.88 33.69 -14.58
CA ALA A 418 -9.16 33.48 -15.25
C ALA A 418 -10.20 34.55 -14.86
N GLY A 419 -11.25 34.71 -15.69
CA GLY A 419 -12.37 35.62 -15.42
C GLY A 419 -12.20 37.06 -15.96
N THR A 420 -11.20 37.31 -16.81
CA THR A 420 -11.01 38.55 -17.56
C THR A 420 -10.84 38.26 -19.07
N ASP A 421 -10.50 39.29 -19.88
CA ASP A 421 -10.15 39.08 -21.28
C ASP A 421 -8.97 38.08 -21.38
N PRO A 422 -9.10 37.05 -22.24
CA PRO A 422 -8.07 35.97 -22.30
C PRO A 422 -6.67 36.48 -22.63
N THR A 423 -6.53 37.54 -23.45
CA THR A 423 -5.22 38.08 -23.82
C THR A 423 -4.57 38.84 -22.66
N GLU A 424 -5.38 39.65 -21.95
CA GLU A 424 -4.95 40.38 -20.76
C GLU A 424 -4.64 39.40 -19.61
N GLY A 425 -5.52 38.41 -19.42
CA GLY A 425 -5.34 37.38 -18.41
C GLY A 425 -4.06 36.57 -18.59
N ALA A 426 -3.78 36.13 -19.82
CA ALA A 426 -2.54 35.43 -20.16
C ALA A 426 -1.28 36.29 -19.92
N ALA A 427 -1.29 37.54 -20.33
CA ALA A 427 -0.18 38.48 -20.14
C ALA A 427 0.11 38.75 -18.64
N LEU A 428 -0.95 38.93 -17.84
CA LEU A 428 -0.82 39.06 -16.38
C LEU A 428 -0.30 37.78 -15.73
N ALA A 429 -0.81 36.61 -16.11
CA ALA A 429 -0.38 35.32 -15.58
C ALA A 429 1.12 35.10 -15.84
N ILE A 430 1.61 35.32 -17.07
CA ILE A 430 3.01 35.23 -17.42
C ILE A 430 3.87 36.21 -16.56
N SER A 431 3.40 37.43 -16.38
CA SER A 431 4.11 38.44 -15.59
C SER A 431 4.21 38.07 -14.10
N ILE A 432 3.12 37.48 -13.53
CA ILE A 432 3.09 36.99 -12.16
C ILE A 432 4.03 35.80 -11.99
N LEU A 433 3.98 34.84 -12.92
CA LEU A 433 4.86 33.67 -12.89
C LEU A 433 6.33 34.06 -13.03
N ASN A 434 6.67 35.00 -13.93
CA ASN A 434 8.03 35.55 -14.04
C ASN A 434 8.49 36.20 -12.74
N LYS A 435 7.62 36.92 -12.04
CA LYS A 435 7.96 37.53 -10.75
C LYS A 435 8.24 36.49 -9.68
N LEU A 436 7.41 35.44 -9.57
CA LEU A 436 7.63 34.33 -8.65
C LEU A 436 8.87 33.51 -9.01
N HIS A 437 9.18 33.40 -10.32
CA HIS A 437 10.42 32.80 -10.80
C HIS A 437 11.66 33.56 -10.34
N GLN A 438 11.63 34.92 -10.42
CA GLN A 438 12.69 35.78 -9.90
C GLN A 438 12.88 35.65 -8.39
N TYR A 439 11.78 35.39 -7.62
CA TYR A 439 11.84 35.16 -6.18
C TYR A 439 12.39 33.76 -5.83
N GLY A 440 12.49 32.87 -6.81
CA GLY A 440 12.88 31.47 -6.58
C GLY A 440 11.78 30.62 -5.95
N ALA A 441 10.53 31.10 -5.89
CA ALA A 441 9.41 30.40 -5.29
C ALA A 441 9.07 29.13 -6.09
N VAL A 442 8.79 28.06 -5.37
CA VAL A 442 8.30 26.80 -5.97
C VAL A 442 6.84 26.98 -6.32
N THR A 443 6.48 26.87 -7.59
CA THR A 443 5.14 27.26 -8.07
C THR A 443 4.50 26.16 -8.90
N MET A 444 3.23 25.87 -8.62
CA MET A 444 2.38 25.03 -9.47
C MET A 444 1.11 25.81 -9.84
N ALA A 445 0.87 25.99 -11.11
CA ALA A 445 -0.27 26.77 -11.60
C ALA A 445 -1.07 25.97 -12.65
N THR A 446 -2.40 26.05 -12.60
CA THR A 446 -3.24 25.53 -13.67
C THR A 446 -3.73 26.66 -14.58
N THR A 447 -3.96 26.33 -15.83
CA THR A 447 -4.44 27.31 -16.80
C THR A 447 -5.14 26.68 -17.99
N HIS A 448 -5.94 27.49 -18.69
CA HIS A 448 -6.49 27.19 -20.01
C HIS A 448 -5.84 28.01 -21.15
N TYR A 449 -4.94 28.94 -20.81
CA TYR A 449 -4.30 29.80 -21.79
C TYR A 449 -3.20 29.08 -22.57
N SER A 450 -3.27 29.13 -23.91
CA SER A 450 -2.25 28.54 -24.80
C SER A 450 -0.89 29.26 -24.69
N GLU A 451 -0.88 30.55 -24.39
CA GLU A 451 0.31 31.38 -24.20
C GLU A 451 1.17 30.89 -23.04
N LEU A 452 0.56 30.34 -21.97
CA LEU A 452 1.30 29.80 -20.85
C LEU A 452 1.97 28.46 -21.20
N LYS A 453 1.43 27.69 -22.13
CA LYS A 453 2.09 26.50 -22.68
C LYS A 453 3.39 26.89 -23.41
N VAL A 454 3.33 27.97 -24.21
CA VAL A 454 4.48 28.52 -24.92
C VAL A 454 5.50 29.09 -23.94
N TYR A 455 5.04 29.83 -22.94
CA TYR A 455 5.89 30.36 -21.87
C TYR A 455 6.71 29.24 -21.19
N ALA A 456 6.08 28.14 -20.83
CA ALA A 456 6.75 27.01 -20.20
C ALA A 456 7.71 26.27 -21.14
N LEU A 457 7.48 26.26 -22.45
CA LEU A 457 8.42 25.69 -23.44
C LEU A 457 9.63 26.60 -23.71
N SER A 458 9.50 27.89 -23.50
CA SER A 458 10.53 28.90 -23.84
C SER A 458 11.34 29.41 -22.65
N THR A 459 10.95 29.08 -21.42
CA THR A 459 11.55 29.65 -20.20
C THR A 459 12.25 28.51 -19.43
N GLU A 460 13.55 28.68 -19.20
CA GLU A 460 14.35 27.75 -18.40
C GLU A 460 13.83 27.71 -16.95
N GLY A 461 13.74 26.51 -16.35
CA GLY A 461 13.23 26.33 -14.99
C GLY A 461 11.71 26.34 -14.88
N VAL A 462 10.99 26.36 -16.01
CA VAL A 462 9.52 26.21 -16.10
C VAL A 462 9.19 25.00 -16.94
N GLU A 463 8.27 24.15 -16.47
CA GLU A 463 7.89 22.93 -17.17
C GLU A 463 6.38 22.87 -17.39
N ASN A 464 5.97 22.24 -18.50
CA ASN A 464 4.58 21.93 -18.77
C ASN A 464 4.15 20.62 -18.11
N ALA A 465 2.89 20.51 -17.75
CA ALA A 465 2.22 19.27 -17.45
C ALA A 465 0.79 19.25 -17.99
N CYS A 466 0.26 18.04 -18.19
CA CYS A 466 -1.16 17.90 -18.54
C CYS A 466 -1.81 16.81 -17.69
N CYS A 467 -3.11 17.01 -17.44
CA CYS A 467 -3.97 15.92 -16.98
C CYS A 467 -4.45 15.13 -18.20
N GLU A 468 -4.08 13.84 -18.23
CA GLU A 468 -4.44 12.96 -19.35
C GLU A 468 -5.96 12.80 -19.46
N PHE A 469 -6.48 12.88 -20.68
CA PHE A 469 -7.89 12.71 -21.00
C PHE A 469 -8.04 11.70 -22.13
N ASP A 470 -8.84 10.66 -21.89
CA ASP A 470 -9.16 9.66 -22.89
C ASP A 470 -10.30 10.16 -23.78
N VAL A 471 -9.96 10.49 -25.02
CA VAL A 471 -10.91 10.97 -26.02
C VAL A 471 -11.84 9.85 -26.46
N ASP A 472 -11.42 8.58 -26.40
CA ASP A 472 -12.23 7.44 -26.84
C ASP A 472 -13.37 7.14 -25.88
N THR A 473 -13.12 7.22 -24.58
CA THR A 473 -14.11 7.00 -23.54
C THR A 473 -14.79 8.29 -23.06
N LEU A 474 -14.35 9.46 -23.51
CA LEU A 474 -14.73 10.79 -23.02
C LEU A 474 -14.57 10.93 -21.50
N SER A 475 -13.56 10.28 -20.94
CA SER A 475 -13.35 10.22 -19.51
C SER A 475 -11.94 10.69 -19.15
N PRO A 476 -11.77 11.43 -18.02
CA PRO A 476 -10.45 11.74 -17.51
C PRO A 476 -9.79 10.48 -16.97
N THR A 477 -8.51 10.27 -17.26
CA THR A 477 -7.71 9.21 -16.63
C THR A 477 -7.15 9.65 -15.28
N TYR A 478 -7.22 10.94 -14.96
CA TYR A 478 -6.66 11.61 -13.76
C TYR A 478 -5.15 11.46 -13.60
N ARG A 479 -4.43 11.00 -14.62
CA ARG A 479 -2.96 10.92 -14.60
C ARG A 479 -2.34 12.28 -14.94
N LEU A 480 -1.33 12.68 -14.18
CA LEU A 480 -0.55 13.88 -14.44
C LEU A 480 0.70 13.50 -15.25
N LEU A 481 0.85 14.09 -16.42
CA LEU A 481 1.97 13.89 -17.33
C LEU A 481 2.83 15.16 -17.35
N ILE A 482 4.04 15.08 -16.79
CA ILE A 482 4.98 16.22 -16.71
C ILE A 482 5.86 16.23 -17.96
N GLY A 483 6.14 17.45 -18.51
CA GLY A 483 6.95 17.71 -19.70
C GLY A 483 6.15 17.74 -21.00
N ILE A 484 4.81 17.69 -20.92
CA ILE A 484 3.93 17.83 -22.08
C ILE A 484 2.86 18.85 -21.78
N PRO A 485 2.67 19.85 -22.63
CA PRO A 485 1.48 20.69 -22.59
C PRO A 485 0.25 19.92 -23.03
N GLY A 486 -0.89 20.12 -22.34
CA GLY A 486 -2.15 19.48 -22.65
C GLY A 486 -2.73 19.99 -23.96
N LYS A 487 -3.32 19.07 -24.74
CA LYS A 487 -4.09 19.37 -25.94
C LYS A 487 -5.49 19.87 -25.60
N SER A 488 -6.00 20.80 -26.40
CA SER A 488 -7.41 21.13 -26.37
C SER A 488 -8.23 20.03 -27.05
N ASN A 489 -9.14 19.39 -26.35
CA ASN A 489 -9.99 18.31 -26.89
C ASN A 489 -11.43 18.78 -27.15
N ALA A 490 -11.70 20.10 -27.17
CA ALA A 490 -13.03 20.66 -27.25
C ALA A 490 -13.78 20.16 -28.49
N PHE A 491 -13.17 20.18 -29.66
CA PHE A 491 -13.80 19.71 -30.90
C PHE A 491 -14.07 18.21 -30.92
N ALA A 492 -13.12 17.40 -30.44
CA ALA A 492 -13.29 15.96 -30.34
C ALA A 492 -14.41 15.57 -29.36
N ILE A 493 -14.45 16.26 -28.22
CA ILE A 493 -15.53 16.09 -27.23
C ILE A 493 -16.86 16.50 -27.80
N SER A 494 -16.96 17.67 -28.47
CA SER A 494 -18.18 18.18 -29.05
C SER A 494 -18.74 17.26 -30.16
N SER A 495 -17.88 16.74 -31.06
CA SER A 495 -18.24 15.75 -32.07
C SER A 495 -18.85 14.51 -31.45
N LYS A 496 -18.18 13.92 -30.44
CA LYS A 496 -18.67 12.72 -29.73
C LYS A 496 -19.97 12.96 -28.94
N LEU A 497 -20.19 14.17 -28.46
CA LEU A 497 -21.45 14.58 -27.81
C LEU A 497 -22.60 14.85 -28.82
N GLY A 498 -22.31 14.75 -30.11
CA GLY A 498 -23.34 14.85 -31.17
C GLY A 498 -23.49 16.24 -31.78
N LEU A 499 -22.54 17.17 -31.58
CA LEU A 499 -22.51 18.43 -32.29
C LEU A 499 -22.29 18.16 -33.80
N ALA A 500 -23.09 18.76 -34.65
CA ALA A 500 -23.03 18.52 -36.10
C ALA A 500 -21.64 18.90 -36.67
N GLU A 501 -21.08 18.05 -37.53
CA GLU A 501 -19.74 18.21 -38.09
C GLU A 501 -19.52 19.53 -38.82
N ASN A 502 -20.56 20.01 -39.53
CA ASN A 502 -20.53 21.30 -40.23
C ASN A 502 -20.31 22.49 -39.26
N ILE A 503 -20.80 22.40 -38.01
CA ILE A 503 -20.58 23.44 -37.00
C ILE A 503 -19.14 23.38 -36.50
N ILE A 504 -18.63 22.18 -36.34
CA ILE A 504 -17.23 21.93 -35.91
C ILE A 504 -16.26 22.40 -36.98
N GLU A 505 -16.53 22.13 -38.25
CA GLU A 505 -15.71 22.58 -39.37
C GLU A 505 -15.73 24.13 -39.50
N ASP A 506 -16.90 24.77 -39.38
CA ASP A 506 -17.00 26.24 -39.35
C ASP A 506 -16.20 26.82 -38.18
N ALA A 507 -16.28 26.21 -37.00
CA ALA A 507 -15.52 26.65 -35.82
C ALA A 507 -14.01 26.48 -36.01
N LYS A 508 -13.55 25.37 -36.60
CA LYS A 508 -12.12 25.16 -36.95
C LYS A 508 -11.63 26.19 -37.95
N GLY A 509 -12.47 26.55 -38.96
CA GLY A 509 -12.12 27.56 -39.97
C GLY A 509 -11.97 28.98 -39.39
N ARG A 510 -12.46 29.24 -38.17
CA ARG A 510 -12.31 30.54 -37.48
C ARG A 510 -11.05 30.64 -36.63
N LEU A 511 -10.34 29.51 -36.41
CA LEU A 511 -9.04 29.51 -35.71
C LEU A 511 -7.94 30.07 -36.63
N SER A 512 -6.93 30.71 -36.05
CA SER A 512 -5.77 31.15 -36.83
C SER A 512 -4.93 29.92 -37.28
N GLU A 513 -4.29 30.01 -38.44
CA GLU A 513 -3.39 28.95 -38.95
C GLU A 513 -2.25 28.65 -37.96
N ARG A 514 -1.78 29.61 -37.18
CA ARG A 514 -0.76 29.47 -36.16
C ARG A 514 -1.23 28.60 -35.00
N ASP A 515 -2.47 28.80 -34.54
CA ASP A 515 -3.06 28.04 -33.43
C ASP A 515 -3.31 26.58 -33.84
N VAL A 516 -3.77 26.35 -35.07
CA VAL A 516 -3.98 24.99 -35.61
C VAL A 516 -2.66 24.23 -35.72
N ASN A 517 -1.60 24.82 -36.32
CA ASN A 517 -0.31 24.20 -36.46
C ASN A 517 0.35 23.92 -35.11
N PHE A 518 0.18 24.77 -34.12
CA PHE A 518 0.70 24.59 -32.77
C PHE A 518 0.00 23.45 -32.04
N GLU A 519 -1.33 23.38 -32.09
CA GLU A 519 -2.10 22.28 -31.50
C GLU A 519 -1.80 20.92 -32.16
N ASP A 520 -1.56 20.88 -33.48
CA ASP A 520 -1.15 19.67 -34.18
C ASP A 520 0.26 19.20 -33.79
N MET A 521 1.20 20.14 -33.60
CA MET A 521 2.54 19.83 -33.09
C MET A 521 2.47 19.27 -31.67
N LEU A 522 1.65 19.85 -30.80
CA LEU A 522 1.42 19.35 -29.44
C LEU A 522 0.80 17.95 -29.44
N ALA A 523 -0.14 17.67 -30.35
CA ALA A 523 -0.73 16.34 -30.51
C ALA A 523 0.31 15.28 -30.85
N ASN A 524 1.22 15.58 -31.76
CA ASN A 524 2.30 14.66 -32.16
C ASN A 524 3.31 14.41 -31.02
N LEU A 525 3.65 15.46 -30.23
CA LEU A 525 4.50 15.33 -29.06
C LEU A 525 3.85 14.46 -27.97
N GLU A 526 2.57 14.70 -27.67
CA GLU A 526 1.82 13.89 -26.69
C GLU A 526 1.76 12.42 -27.10
N GLN A 527 1.44 12.14 -28.37
CA GLN A 527 1.39 10.78 -28.90
C GLN A 527 2.75 10.06 -28.83
N SER A 528 3.82 10.76 -29.21
CA SER A 528 5.18 10.22 -29.15
C SER A 528 5.58 9.88 -27.72
N ARG A 529 5.24 10.71 -26.76
CA ARG A 529 5.57 10.45 -25.36
C ARG A 529 4.75 9.34 -24.73
N ILE A 530 3.43 9.28 -25.01
CA ILE A 530 2.60 8.15 -24.57
C ILE A 530 3.20 6.84 -25.05
N THR A 531 3.73 6.82 -26.27
CA THR A 531 4.43 5.66 -26.81
C THR A 531 5.71 5.36 -26.02
N ILE A 532 6.54 6.39 -25.77
CA ILE A 532 7.77 6.28 -24.97
C ILE A 532 7.50 5.78 -23.56
N GLU A 533 6.46 6.31 -22.87
CA GLU A 533 6.08 5.85 -21.53
C GLU A 533 5.63 4.38 -21.51
N LYS A 534 4.85 3.96 -22.51
CA LYS A 534 4.45 2.56 -22.65
C LYS A 534 5.66 1.66 -22.82
N GLU A 535 6.60 2.06 -23.67
CA GLU A 535 7.84 1.34 -23.89
C GLU A 535 8.72 1.30 -22.62
N GLN A 536 8.83 2.40 -21.89
CA GLN A 536 9.56 2.45 -20.62
C GLN A 536 8.96 1.52 -19.55
N LEU A 537 7.63 1.48 -19.45
CA LEU A 537 6.94 0.54 -18.55
C LEU A 537 7.20 -0.92 -18.94
N GLU A 538 7.23 -1.23 -20.24
CA GLU A 538 7.59 -2.56 -20.71
C GLU A 538 9.05 -2.89 -20.40
N ILE A 539 9.97 -1.95 -20.63
CA ILE A 539 11.40 -2.09 -20.30
C ILE A 539 11.58 -2.35 -18.80
N GLN A 540 10.86 -1.64 -17.91
CA GLN A 540 10.93 -1.88 -16.47
C GLN A 540 10.43 -3.29 -16.10
N LYS A 541 9.33 -3.74 -16.71
CA LYS A 541 8.83 -5.12 -16.51
C LYS A 541 9.86 -6.16 -16.95
N TYR A 542 10.46 -5.97 -18.14
CA TYR A 542 11.50 -6.89 -18.61
C TYR A 542 12.74 -6.87 -17.75
N LYS A 543 13.12 -5.70 -17.22
CA LYS A 543 14.26 -5.58 -16.31
C LYS A 543 14.03 -6.36 -15.03
N ALA A 544 12.83 -6.28 -14.44
CA ALA A 544 12.46 -7.05 -13.27
C ALA A 544 12.43 -8.58 -13.56
N GLU A 545 11.90 -8.98 -14.71
CA GLU A 545 11.93 -10.40 -15.15
C GLU A 545 13.36 -10.92 -15.35
N ILE A 546 14.24 -10.11 -15.93
CA ILE A 546 15.66 -10.45 -16.14
C ILE A 546 16.37 -10.62 -14.79
N GLU A 547 16.11 -9.75 -13.81
CA GLU A 547 16.68 -9.87 -12.46
C GLU A 547 16.20 -11.15 -11.77
N ASP A 548 14.93 -11.49 -11.87
CA ASP A 548 14.38 -12.72 -11.29
C ASP A 548 14.96 -13.98 -11.96
N LEU A 549 15.05 -13.97 -13.29
CA LEU A 549 15.68 -15.04 -14.05
C LEU A 549 17.17 -15.20 -13.73
N LYS A 550 17.89 -14.08 -13.55
CA LYS A 550 19.30 -14.07 -13.15
C LYS A 550 19.48 -14.70 -11.77
N LYS A 551 18.65 -14.33 -10.78
CA LYS A 551 18.65 -14.96 -9.44
C LYS A 551 18.37 -16.45 -9.51
N LYS A 552 17.38 -16.88 -10.30
CA LYS A 552 17.06 -18.30 -10.50
C LYS A 552 18.19 -19.07 -11.17
N LEU A 553 18.88 -18.46 -12.15
CA LEU A 553 20.03 -19.05 -12.84
C LEU A 553 21.22 -19.21 -11.89
N THR A 554 21.53 -18.17 -11.10
CA THR A 554 22.61 -18.21 -10.10
C THR A 554 22.37 -19.32 -9.07
N ALA A 555 21.17 -19.39 -8.50
CA ALA A 555 20.81 -20.45 -7.56
C ALA A 555 20.85 -21.86 -8.18
N LYS A 556 20.52 -21.98 -9.46
CA LYS A 556 20.62 -23.26 -10.19
C LYS A 556 22.08 -23.67 -10.45
N ASN A 557 22.92 -22.69 -10.80
CA ASN A 557 24.36 -22.95 -11.00
C ASN A 557 25.02 -23.37 -9.69
N GLU A 558 24.76 -22.68 -8.57
CA GLU A 558 25.26 -23.08 -7.24
C GLU A 558 24.84 -24.50 -6.85
N ARG A 559 23.58 -24.89 -7.15
CA ARG A 559 23.12 -26.27 -6.92
C ARG A 559 23.87 -27.28 -7.80
N LEU A 560 24.15 -26.93 -9.06
CA LEU A 560 24.91 -27.79 -9.98
C LEU A 560 26.37 -27.94 -9.55
N ASP A 561 27.01 -26.85 -9.13
CA ASP A 561 28.38 -26.86 -8.63
C ASP A 561 28.50 -27.72 -7.34
N ASN A 562 27.59 -27.51 -6.38
CA ASN A 562 27.54 -28.32 -5.18
C ASN A 562 27.31 -29.82 -5.49
N SER A 563 26.41 -30.13 -6.43
CA SER A 563 26.16 -31.51 -6.86
C SER A 563 27.38 -32.14 -7.57
N ARG A 564 28.10 -31.34 -8.38
CA ARG A 564 29.34 -31.75 -9.03
C ARG A 564 30.43 -32.07 -8.02
N ASP A 565 30.61 -31.17 -7.03
CA ASP A 565 31.62 -31.38 -6.00
C ASP A 565 31.30 -32.59 -5.12
N GLU A 566 30.03 -32.84 -4.81
CA GLU A 566 29.61 -34.06 -4.09
C GLU A 566 29.86 -35.32 -4.92
N ILE A 567 29.60 -35.31 -6.22
CA ILE A 567 29.91 -36.44 -7.13
C ILE A 567 31.42 -36.69 -7.22
N LEU A 568 32.24 -35.61 -7.34
CA LEU A 568 33.67 -35.71 -7.38
C LEU A 568 34.27 -36.26 -6.07
N ARG A 569 33.71 -35.81 -4.93
CA ARG A 569 34.11 -36.31 -3.62
C ARG A 569 33.81 -37.79 -3.44
N LYS A 570 32.60 -38.22 -3.83
CA LYS A 570 32.23 -39.66 -3.79
C LYS A 570 33.09 -40.51 -4.72
N ALA A 571 33.39 -40.01 -5.93
CA ALA A 571 34.27 -40.71 -6.85
C ALA A 571 35.71 -40.85 -6.33
N ASN A 572 36.23 -39.78 -5.66
CA ASN A 572 37.54 -39.85 -5.04
C ASN A 572 37.55 -40.77 -3.82
N GLU A 573 36.52 -40.79 -3.00
CA GLU A 573 36.35 -41.71 -1.87
C GLU A 573 36.33 -43.19 -2.36
N GLU A 574 35.55 -43.47 -3.44
CA GLU A 574 35.51 -44.80 -4.07
C GLU A 574 36.89 -45.18 -4.63
N ALA A 575 37.61 -44.26 -5.28
CA ALA A 575 38.96 -44.51 -5.82
C ALA A 575 39.98 -44.83 -4.70
N VAL A 576 39.95 -44.10 -3.61
CA VAL A 576 40.83 -44.38 -2.43
C VAL A 576 40.49 -45.73 -1.84
N GLN A 577 39.22 -46.12 -1.74
CA GLN A 577 38.78 -47.41 -1.26
C GLN A 577 39.33 -48.56 -2.16
N ILE A 578 39.20 -48.41 -3.49
CA ILE A 578 39.73 -49.39 -4.45
C ILE A 578 41.25 -49.53 -4.36
N LEU A 579 41.99 -48.41 -4.25
CA LEU A 579 43.44 -48.43 -4.08
C LEU A 579 43.86 -49.07 -2.77
N LYS A 580 43.11 -48.89 -1.68
CA LYS A 580 43.34 -49.53 -0.40
C LYS A 580 43.13 -51.05 -0.46
N GLU A 581 42.05 -51.50 -1.09
CA GLU A 581 41.76 -52.92 -1.31
C GLU A 581 42.82 -53.56 -2.21
N ALA A 582 43.29 -52.86 -3.26
CA ALA A 582 44.37 -53.30 -4.13
C ALA A 582 45.71 -53.44 -3.39
N LYS A 583 46.03 -52.48 -2.49
CA LYS A 583 47.20 -52.52 -1.63
C LYS A 583 47.11 -53.66 -0.65
N ASP A 584 46.02 -53.86 0.06
CA ASP A 584 45.84 -54.95 1.02
C ASP A 584 45.96 -56.33 0.31
N LEU A 585 45.43 -56.46 -0.91
CA LEU A 585 45.55 -57.64 -1.73
C LEU A 585 47.01 -57.90 -2.15
N ALA A 586 47.77 -56.84 -2.53
CA ALA A 586 49.17 -56.89 -2.88
C ALA A 586 50.01 -57.31 -1.65
N ASP A 587 49.77 -56.71 -0.50
CA ASP A 587 50.47 -57.02 0.75
C ASP A 587 50.19 -58.47 1.21
N GLU A 588 48.96 -58.96 1.06
CA GLU A 588 48.56 -60.34 1.33
C GLU A 588 49.27 -61.30 0.36
N THR A 589 49.34 -60.98 -0.90
CA THR A 589 50.00 -61.74 -1.95
C THR A 589 51.54 -61.88 -1.69
N ILE A 590 52.16 -60.72 -1.31
CA ILE A 590 53.60 -60.67 -0.97
C ILE A 590 53.88 -61.52 0.30
N ARG A 591 53.04 -61.38 1.33
CA ARG A 591 53.17 -62.21 2.57
C ARG A 591 53.03 -63.67 2.25
N ASN A 592 52.07 -64.05 1.43
CA ASN A 592 51.86 -65.42 1.01
C ASN A 592 53.05 -65.94 0.17
N PHE A 593 53.61 -65.12 -0.75
CA PHE A 593 54.75 -65.41 -1.54
C PHE A 593 56.04 -65.63 -0.68
N ASN A 594 56.28 -64.74 0.30
CA ASN A 594 57.42 -64.84 1.24
C ASN A 594 57.27 -66.03 2.21
N LYS A 595 56.04 -66.46 2.54
CA LYS A 595 55.75 -67.62 3.35
C LYS A 595 55.98 -68.97 2.66
N TYR A 596 55.81 -68.97 1.34
CA TYR A 596 55.99 -70.21 0.46
C TYR A 596 57.29 -70.22 -0.27
N GLY A 597 58.13 -69.16 -0.22
CA GLY A 597 59.39 -69.07 -0.96
C GLY A 597 60.62 -69.72 -0.33
N GLN A 598 60.46 -70.26 0.89
CA GLN A 598 61.59 -71.00 1.58
C GLN A 598 61.34 -72.52 1.80
N GLY A 599 60.84 -73.15 0.77
CA GLY A 599 60.74 -74.65 0.79
C GLY A 599 59.72 -75.18 -0.18
N GLN A 600 60.10 -76.23 -0.96
CA GLN A 600 59.33 -76.94 -2.03
C GLN A 600 57.77 -76.80 -1.88
N ALA A 601 57.17 -75.75 -2.33
CA ALA A 601 55.73 -75.61 -2.43
C ALA A 601 55.27 -76.15 -3.76
N PRO A 602 54.16 -76.95 -3.84
CA PRO A 602 53.67 -77.48 -5.15
C PRO A 602 53.15 -76.36 -5.97
N MET A 603 53.44 -76.29 -7.27
CA MET A 603 53.10 -75.36 -8.30
C MET A 603 51.60 -75.10 -8.33
N SER A 604 50.76 -76.01 -7.86
CA SER A 604 49.30 -75.87 -7.74
C SER A 604 48.80 -74.86 -6.72
N LYS A 605 49.63 -74.50 -5.70
CA LYS A 605 49.25 -73.46 -4.71
C LYS A 605 49.55 -72.06 -5.28
N MET A 606 50.60 -71.86 -6.05
CA MET A 606 50.90 -70.58 -6.71
C MET A 606 49.91 -70.28 -7.81
N GLU A 607 49.44 -71.27 -8.50
CA GLU A 607 48.43 -71.15 -9.55
C GLU A 607 47.04 -70.80 -8.95
N LYS A 608 46.72 -71.29 -7.77
CA LYS A 608 45.51 -70.89 -7.03
C LYS A 608 45.55 -69.42 -6.57
N GLU A 609 46.65 -68.86 -6.10
CA GLU A 609 46.79 -67.48 -5.74
C GLU A 609 46.78 -66.57 -6.96
N ARG A 610 47.38 -66.99 -8.06
CA ARG A 610 47.30 -66.26 -9.35
C ARG A 610 45.89 -66.25 -9.93
N SER A 611 45.15 -67.34 -9.80
CA SER A 611 43.73 -67.37 -10.15
C SER A 611 42.89 -66.45 -9.27
N ARG A 612 43.14 -66.41 -7.96
CA ARG A 612 42.45 -65.55 -6.99
C ARG A 612 42.59 -64.05 -7.29
N VAL A 613 43.82 -63.60 -7.67
CA VAL A 613 44.08 -62.24 -8.12
C VAL A 613 43.39 -61.96 -9.44
N ARG A 614 43.37 -62.86 -10.39
CA ARG A 614 42.70 -62.72 -11.70
C ARG A 614 41.17 -62.65 -11.51
N ASP A 615 40.63 -63.48 -10.61
CA ASP A 615 39.19 -63.55 -10.30
C ASP A 615 38.71 -62.25 -9.65
N LYS A 616 39.49 -61.65 -8.72
CA LYS A 616 39.19 -60.35 -8.14
C LYS A 616 39.32 -59.19 -9.16
N MET A 617 40.35 -59.25 -10.02
CA MET A 617 40.48 -58.25 -11.09
C MET A 617 39.30 -58.33 -12.10
N SER A 618 38.90 -59.53 -12.46
CA SER A 618 37.75 -59.73 -13.36
C SER A 618 36.42 -59.35 -12.70
N ALA A 619 36.27 -59.52 -11.39
CA ALA A 619 35.11 -59.05 -10.61
C ALA A 619 35.04 -57.51 -10.56
N SER A 620 36.18 -56.81 -10.37
CA SER A 620 36.26 -55.35 -10.39
C SER A 620 36.03 -54.79 -11.79
N GLU A 621 36.56 -55.43 -12.84
CA GLU A 621 36.27 -55.08 -14.25
C GLU A 621 34.79 -55.29 -14.59
N LYS A 622 34.15 -56.36 -14.13
CA LYS A 622 32.70 -56.59 -14.25
C LYS A 622 31.86 -55.54 -13.51
N ALA A 623 32.27 -55.14 -12.30
CA ALA A 623 31.60 -54.10 -11.55
C ALA A 623 31.72 -52.72 -12.23
N LEU A 624 32.83 -52.40 -12.84
CA LEU A 624 33.04 -51.20 -13.65
C LEU A 624 32.23 -51.27 -14.98
N SER A 625 32.10 -52.43 -15.60
CA SER A 625 31.33 -52.60 -16.84
C SER A 625 29.81 -52.62 -16.61
N MET A 626 29.34 -53.05 -15.41
CA MET A 626 27.89 -53.02 -15.08
C MET A 626 27.34 -51.61 -14.86
N LYS A 627 28.18 -50.56 -14.62
CA LYS A 627 27.74 -49.14 -14.59
C LYS A 627 27.66 -48.46 -15.96
N LYS A 628 27.93 -49.17 -17.05
CA LYS A 628 27.78 -48.71 -18.44
C LYS A 628 26.47 -49.25 -19.01
N LYS A 629 25.39 -48.51 -18.80
CA LYS A 629 24.20 -48.34 -19.66
C LYS A 629 23.26 -49.52 -19.89
N GLU A 630 22.03 -49.24 -19.52
CA GLU A 630 20.86 -49.63 -20.34
C GLU A 630 20.96 -48.96 -21.72
N THR A 631 21.44 -49.73 -22.72
CA THR A 631 21.20 -49.43 -24.14
C THR A 631 19.74 -49.61 -24.41
N VAL A 632 19.00 -48.53 -24.51
CA VAL A 632 17.65 -48.54 -25.07
C VAL A 632 17.77 -49.11 -26.50
N ASN A 633 17.17 -50.28 -26.71
CA ASN A 633 17.13 -50.96 -28.01
C ASN A 633 16.22 -50.11 -28.91
N HIS A 634 16.81 -49.19 -29.66
CA HIS A 634 16.08 -48.35 -30.62
C HIS A 634 16.34 -48.83 -32.06
N LYS A 635 15.29 -48.79 -32.90
CA LYS A 635 15.40 -49.09 -34.31
C LYS A 635 16.14 -47.92 -34.99
N VAL A 636 17.32 -48.22 -35.54
CA VAL A 636 18.08 -47.27 -36.37
C VAL A 636 17.19 -46.87 -37.57
N PRO A 637 17.03 -45.57 -37.86
CA PRO A 637 16.21 -45.11 -38.99
C PRO A 637 16.76 -45.64 -40.33
N LYS A 638 15.94 -46.39 -41.08
CA LYS A 638 16.36 -46.98 -42.38
C LYS A 638 16.33 -45.98 -43.54
N LYS A 639 15.61 -44.88 -43.43
CA LYS A 639 15.55 -43.79 -44.41
C LYS A 639 15.41 -42.47 -43.67
N LEU A 640 16.32 -41.53 -43.83
CA LEU A 640 16.30 -40.17 -43.35
C LEU A 640 16.21 -39.21 -44.54
N ARG A 641 15.44 -38.15 -44.38
CA ARG A 641 15.35 -37.02 -45.32
C ARG A 641 15.96 -35.78 -44.68
N ILE A 642 16.48 -34.90 -45.49
CA ILE A 642 16.91 -33.57 -45.02
C ILE A 642 15.68 -32.85 -44.54
N GLY A 643 15.72 -32.35 -43.29
CA GLY A 643 14.60 -31.73 -42.61
C GLY A 643 13.87 -32.61 -41.56
N ASP A 644 14.18 -33.90 -41.47
CA ASP A 644 13.56 -34.77 -40.48
C ASP A 644 13.96 -34.40 -39.05
N SER A 645 12.98 -34.35 -38.14
CA SER A 645 13.21 -34.12 -36.71
C SER A 645 13.73 -35.39 -36.05
N VAL A 646 14.92 -35.31 -35.45
CA VAL A 646 15.61 -36.43 -34.81
C VAL A 646 16.04 -36.06 -33.37
N ARG A 647 16.14 -37.06 -32.52
CA ARG A 647 16.78 -36.94 -31.21
C ARG A 647 18.15 -37.61 -31.23
N VAL A 648 19.19 -36.88 -30.89
CA VAL A 648 20.54 -37.40 -30.72
C VAL A 648 20.64 -38.02 -29.33
N LEU A 649 20.84 -39.34 -29.26
CA LEU A 649 20.79 -40.10 -28.00
C LEU A 649 21.96 -39.79 -27.07
N SER A 650 23.17 -39.64 -27.61
CA SER A 650 24.39 -39.33 -26.86
C SER A 650 24.30 -37.97 -26.14
N MET A 651 23.59 -37.00 -26.72
CA MET A 651 23.46 -35.65 -26.19
C MET A 651 22.07 -35.36 -25.59
N ASN A 652 21.10 -36.26 -25.79
CA ASN A 652 19.70 -36.13 -25.44
C ASN A 652 19.05 -34.82 -25.91
N LEU A 653 19.48 -34.35 -27.11
CA LEU A 653 18.99 -33.10 -27.71
C LEU A 653 18.17 -33.41 -28.95
N LYS A 654 17.14 -32.59 -29.21
CA LYS A 654 16.43 -32.60 -30.51
C LYS A 654 17.17 -31.77 -31.52
N GLY A 655 17.24 -32.29 -32.77
CA GLY A 655 17.83 -31.61 -33.91
C GLY A 655 17.12 -31.94 -35.20
N THR A 656 17.52 -31.26 -36.29
CA THR A 656 16.98 -31.47 -37.62
C THR A 656 18.10 -32.01 -38.54
N VAL A 657 17.83 -33.02 -39.35
CA VAL A 657 18.77 -33.61 -40.28
C VAL A 657 19.15 -32.58 -41.37
N HIS A 658 20.44 -32.26 -41.49
CA HIS A 658 20.92 -31.28 -42.44
C HIS A 658 21.59 -31.90 -43.69
N THR A 659 22.23 -33.06 -43.55
CA THR A 659 22.80 -33.80 -44.66
C THR A 659 22.40 -35.27 -44.60
N LEU A 660 22.41 -35.97 -45.72
CA LEU A 660 22.21 -37.41 -45.78
C LEU A 660 23.48 -38.14 -45.25
N PRO A 661 23.32 -39.37 -44.67
CA PRO A 661 24.43 -40.13 -44.12
C PRO A 661 25.47 -40.49 -45.21
N ASN A 662 26.76 -40.37 -44.90
CA ASN A 662 27.84 -40.77 -45.74
C ASN A 662 28.05 -42.33 -45.72
N ALA A 663 28.99 -42.84 -46.42
CA ALA A 663 29.28 -44.28 -46.50
C ALA A 663 29.66 -44.94 -45.13
N LYS A 664 30.04 -44.10 -44.11
CA LYS A 664 30.32 -44.53 -42.75
C LYS A 664 29.12 -44.34 -41.78
N GLY A 665 27.99 -43.80 -42.26
CA GLY A 665 26.80 -43.56 -41.50
C GLY A 665 26.79 -42.23 -40.72
N ASP A 666 27.72 -41.28 -41.01
CA ASP A 666 27.80 -40.00 -40.33
C ASP A 666 27.04 -38.93 -41.14
N LEU A 667 26.32 -38.06 -40.44
CA LEU A 667 25.52 -36.99 -41.00
C LEU A 667 25.56 -35.76 -40.08
N TYR A 668 25.32 -34.58 -40.66
CA TYR A 668 25.19 -33.34 -39.88
C TYR A 668 23.76 -33.16 -39.40
N VAL A 669 23.61 -32.95 -38.09
CA VAL A 669 22.37 -32.64 -37.44
C VAL A 669 22.47 -31.22 -36.85
N GLN A 670 21.50 -30.38 -37.16
CA GLN A 670 21.34 -29.04 -36.59
C GLN A 670 20.58 -29.13 -35.28
N MET A 671 21.23 -28.76 -34.19
CA MET A 671 20.68 -28.70 -32.83
C MET A 671 20.70 -27.24 -32.33
N GLY A 672 19.62 -26.50 -32.58
CA GLY A 672 19.57 -25.04 -32.31
C GLY A 672 20.57 -24.28 -33.20
N ILE A 673 21.52 -23.58 -32.61
CA ILE A 673 22.56 -22.78 -33.30
C ILE A 673 23.79 -23.65 -33.72
N LEU A 674 23.93 -24.84 -33.14
CA LEU A 674 25.09 -25.72 -33.33
C LEU A 674 24.78 -26.79 -34.36
N ARG A 675 25.74 -27.02 -35.29
CA ARG A 675 25.71 -28.11 -36.26
C ARG A 675 26.78 -29.12 -35.86
N SER A 676 26.38 -30.37 -35.57
CA SER A 676 27.29 -31.42 -35.12
C SER A 676 27.23 -32.62 -36.07
N LEU A 677 28.39 -33.26 -36.26
CA LEU A 677 28.51 -34.53 -37.00
C LEU A 677 28.11 -35.65 -36.05
N VAL A 678 27.08 -36.41 -36.40
CA VAL A 678 26.49 -37.49 -35.57
C VAL A 678 26.30 -38.75 -36.45
N ASN A 679 26.55 -39.91 -35.86
CA ASN A 679 26.33 -41.17 -36.56
C ASN A 679 24.84 -41.57 -36.53
N ILE A 680 24.32 -42.14 -37.62
CA ILE A 680 22.94 -42.57 -37.79
C ILE A 680 22.47 -43.54 -36.68
N LYS A 681 23.42 -44.32 -36.10
CA LYS A 681 23.11 -45.21 -34.98
C LYS A 681 22.78 -44.49 -33.66
N ASP A 682 23.10 -43.23 -33.56
CA ASP A 682 22.86 -42.37 -32.38
C ASP A 682 21.62 -41.49 -32.55
N LEU A 683 20.80 -41.77 -33.57
CA LEU A 683 19.61 -40.99 -33.93
C LEU A 683 18.33 -41.79 -33.80
N VAL A 684 17.29 -41.16 -33.26
CA VAL A 684 15.91 -41.63 -33.26
C VAL A 684 15.03 -40.62 -33.99
N LEU A 685 14.25 -41.07 -34.95
CA LEU A 685 13.27 -40.23 -35.65
C LEU A 685 12.14 -39.86 -34.70
N ILE A 686 11.70 -38.61 -34.69
CA ILE A 686 10.57 -38.13 -33.95
C ILE A 686 9.43 -37.99 -34.97
N ASP A 687 8.46 -38.94 -34.98
CA ASP A 687 7.23 -38.82 -35.76
C ASP A 687 6.32 -37.79 -35.06
N GLU A 688 6.10 -36.66 -35.73
CA GLU A 688 5.02 -35.73 -35.32
C GLU A 688 3.72 -36.26 -35.95
N ASP A 689 2.98 -37.06 -35.21
CA ASP A 689 1.63 -37.43 -35.56
C ASP A 689 0.69 -36.23 -35.56
N ALA A 690 -0.13 -36.22 -36.61
CA ALA A 690 -1.15 -35.23 -36.91
C ALA A 690 -2.12 -34.95 -35.75
N SER A 691 -2.45 -33.70 -35.58
CA SER A 691 -3.46 -33.16 -34.63
C SER A 691 -4.84 -33.82 -34.74
N PRO A 692 -5.52 -34.04 -33.64
CA PRO A 692 -6.97 -33.93 -33.58
C PRO A 692 -7.43 -32.62 -32.92
N ALA A 693 -8.53 -32.15 -33.53
CA ALA A 693 -9.26 -30.91 -33.26
C ALA A 693 -9.45 -30.49 -31.79
N ALA A 694 -9.41 -29.18 -31.64
CA ALA A 694 -9.99 -28.28 -30.65
C ALA A 694 -10.86 -28.87 -29.52
N LYS A 695 -10.46 -28.61 -28.27
CA LYS A 695 -11.35 -28.30 -27.17
C LYS A 695 -10.78 -27.12 -26.35
N LYS A 696 -11.61 -26.07 -26.18
CA LYS A 696 -11.42 -24.90 -25.35
C LYS A 696 -11.20 -25.27 -23.89
N TYR A 697 -10.19 -24.67 -23.24
CA TYR A 697 -10.27 -24.14 -21.89
C TYR A 697 -9.11 -23.17 -21.66
N GLY A 698 -9.42 -22.04 -21.04
CA GLY A 698 -8.52 -20.93 -20.86
C GLY A 698 -7.48 -21.17 -19.75
N GLY A 699 -6.38 -20.45 -19.84
CA GLY A 699 -5.29 -20.42 -18.88
C GLY A 699 -4.12 -19.62 -19.42
N THR A 700 -3.94 -18.46 -18.89
CA THR A 700 -2.87 -17.48 -19.11
C THR A 700 -1.47 -18.09 -19.17
N SER A 701 -0.75 -17.81 -20.24
CA SER A 701 0.70 -17.99 -20.34
C SER A 701 1.29 -16.98 -21.34
N SER A 702 1.61 -15.81 -20.84
CA SER A 702 2.47 -14.81 -21.49
C SER A 702 3.93 -15.17 -21.24
N GLY A 703 4.61 -15.65 -22.25
CA GLY A 703 6.05 -15.99 -22.15
C GLY A 703 6.69 -16.57 -23.39
N LYS A 704 6.00 -16.65 -24.53
CA LYS A 704 6.56 -17.30 -25.76
C LYS A 704 6.53 -16.45 -27.04
N ILE A 705 6.43 -15.14 -26.97
CA ILE A 705 6.09 -14.33 -28.16
C ILE A 705 7.29 -13.68 -28.88
N LYS A 706 8.50 -13.67 -28.32
CA LYS A 706 9.63 -12.97 -28.99
C LYS A 706 10.66 -13.83 -29.76
N MET A 707 10.61 -15.15 -29.68
CA MET A 707 11.46 -16.00 -30.50
C MET A 707 10.73 -16.63 -31.71
N SER A 708 9.42 -16.44 -31.84
CA SER A 708 8.62 -17.02 -32.94
C SER A 708 8.42 -16.08 -34.12
N LYS A 709 8.72 -14.78 -34.02
CA LYS A 709 8.57 -13.85 -35.17
C LYS A 709 9.59 -14.09 -36.29
N ALA A 710 10.79 -14.53 -35.97
CA ALA A 710 11.79 -14.87 -37.01
C ALA A 710 11.51 -16.21 -37.74
N ALA A 711 10.65 -17.06 -37.20
CA ALA A 711 10.30 -18.36 -37.75
C ALA A 711 8.94 -18.41 -38.49
N SER A 712 8.21 -17.28 -38.54
CA SER A 712 6.84 -17.24 -39.09
C SER A 712 6.60 -16.13 -40.10
N ILE A 713 7.64 -15.51 -40.67
CA ILE A 713 7.45 -14.51 -41.71
C ILE A 713 7.13 -15.28 -43.01
N SER A 714 5.93 -15.00 -43.55
CA SER A 714 5.51 -15.54 -44.86
C SER A 714 6.47 -15.08 -45.92
N THR A 715 6.87 -15.98 -46.81
CA THR A 715 7.66 -15.66 -48.02
C THR A 715 6.84 -14.87 -49.07
N GLU A 716 5.59 -14.55 -48.80
CA GLU A 716 4.67 -13.84 -49.68
C GLU A 716 3.92 -12.74 -48.92
N ILE A 717 3.81 -11.57 -49.55
CA ILE A 717 2.93 -10.46 -49.13
C ILE A 717 1.90 -10.19 -50.23
N ASN A 718 0.64 -9.98 -49.85
CA ASN A 718 -0.45 -9.63 -50.75
C ASN A 718 -0.87 -8.16 -50.54
N LEU A 719 -0.75 -7.35 -51.60
CA LEU A 719 -1.06 -5.93 -51.65
C LEU A 719 -2.31 -5.61 -52.50
N ILE A 720 -3.05 -6.62 -52.94
CA ILE A 720 -4.23 -6.44 -53.82
C ILE A 720 -5.32 -5.70 -53.01
N GLY A 721 -5.85 -4.63 -53.59
CA GLY A 721 -6.97 -3.83 -53.03
C GLY A 721 -6.51 -2.68 -52.15
N MET A 722 -5.21 -2.48 -51.92
CA MET A 722 -4.63 -1.36 -51.19
C MET A 722 -4.41 -0.14 -52.10
N THR A 723 -4.44 1.06 -51.54
CA THR A 723 -3.94 2.27 -52.21
C THR A 723 -2.43 2.21 -52.38
N VAL A 724 -1.83 3.00 -53.26
CA VAL A 724 -0.38 2.99 -53.53
C VAL A 724 0.41 3.31 -52.27
N ASP A 725 -0.03 4.32 -51.49
CA ASP A 725 0.69 4.76 -50.29
C ASP A 725 0.60 3.72 -49.18
N GLU A 726 -0.58 3.12 -48.96
CA GLU A 726 -0.75 2.04 -47.99
C GLU A 726 0.09 0.80 -48.36
N ALA A 727 0.07 0.43 -49.66
CA ALA A 727 0.84 -0.72 -50.14
C ALA A 727 2.35 -0.53 -49.98
N ILE A 728 2.90 0.66 -50.20
CA ILE A 728 4.30 0.97 -49.99
C ILE A 728 4.65 0.93 -48.51
N ALA A 729 3.83 1.48 -47.61
CA ALA A 729 4.07 1.44 -46.18
C ALA A 729 4.07 -0.01 -45.63
N HIS A 730 3.13 -0.84 -46.10
CA HIS A 730 3.07 -2.25 -45.71
C HIS A 730 4.26 -3.06 -46.30
N LEU A 731 4.68 -2.75 -47.52
CA LEU A 731 5.78 -3.39 -48.20
C LEU A 731 7.10 -3.07 -47.49
N ASP A 732 7.34 -1.83 -47.09
CA ASP A 732 8.57 -1.38 -46.43
C ASP A 732 8.80 -2.17 -45.15
N LYS A 733 7.78 -2.23 -44.28
CA LYS A 733 7.82 -2.99 -43.03
C LYS A 733 8.06 -4.49 -43.29
N TYR A 734 7.39 -5.06 -44.28
CA TYR A 734 7.56 -6.47 -44.63
C TYR A 734 8.95 -6.79 -45.16
N LEU A 735 9.53 -5.92 -45.97
CA LEU A 735 10.89 -6.09 -46.51
C LEU A 735 11.94 -6.03 -45.42
N ASP A 736 11.81 -5.12 -44.47
CA ASP A 736 12.67 -5.03 -43.28
C ASP A 736 12.60 -6.30 -42.42
N ASP A 737 11.39 -6.77 -42.14
CA ASP A 737 11.17 -8.00 -41.39
C ASP A 737 11.74 -9.22 -42.12
N ALA A 738 11.57 -9.31 -43.47
CA ALA A 738 12.05 -10.40 -44.30
C ALA A 738 13.59 -10.41 -44.40
N TYR A 739 14.22 -9.24 -44.50
CA TYR A 739 15.69 -9.10 -44.51
C TYR A 739 16.30 -9.51 -43.17
N VAL A 740 15.72 -9.05 -42.05
CA VAL A 740 16.15 -9.45 -40.67
C VAL A 740 15.95 -10.95 -40.42
N ALA A 741 14.95 -11.56 -41.07
CA ALA A 741 14.72 -13.00 -41.04
C ALA A 741 15.66 -13.80 -42.00
N HIS A 742 16.56 -13.15 -42.73
CA HIS A 742 17.47 -13.76 -43.72
C HIS A 742 16.74 -14.60 -44.77
N LEU A 743 15.60 -14.12 -45.29
CA LEU A 743 14.93 -14.77 -46.42
C LEU A 743 15.71 -14.49 -47.68
N PRO A 744 16.01 -15.50 -48.53
CA PRO A 744 16.77 -15.31 -49.76
C PRO A 744 16.00 -14.56 -50.85
N SER A 745 14.65 -14.68 -50.85
CA SER A 745 13.76 -13.97 -51.78
C SER A 745 12.34 -13.94 -51.24
N VAL A 746 11.55 -12.93 -51.64
CA VAL A 746 10.14 -12.75 -51.24
C VAL A 746 9.28 -12.52 -52.47
N ARG A 747 8.03 -12.93 -52.39
CA ARG A 747 7.01 -12.82 -53.41
C ARG A 747 6.01 -11.71 -53.05
N ILE A 748 5.85 -10.70 -53.90
CA ILE A 748 5.02 -9.52 -53.68
C ILE A 748 3.88 -9.56 -54.69
N VAL A 749 2.66 -9.80 -54.22
CA VAL A 749 1.45 -9.93 -55.03
C VAL A 749 0.72 -8.58 -55.08
N HIS A 750 0.72 -7.92 -56.24
CA HIS A 750 0.10 -6.61 -56.44
C HIS A 750 -1.07 -6.62 -57.44
N GLY A 751 -1.35 -7.77 -58.03
CA GLY A 751 -2.40 -7.93 -59.01
C GLY A 751 -2.09 -7.39 -60.41
N LYS A 752 -2.97 -7.69 -61.39
CA LYS A 752 -2.78 -7.29 -62.80
C LYS A 752 -3.39 -5.94 -63.20
N GLY A 753 -4.26 -5.35 -62.37
CA GLY A 753 -5.05 -4.11 -62.59
C GLY A 753 -4.49 -3.08 -63.57
N THR A 754 -4.60 -1.80 -63.28
CA THR A 754 -4.04 -0.70 -64.10
C THR A 754 -2.51 -0.63 -64.14
N GLY A 755 -1.81 -1.43 -63.34
CA GLY A 755 -0.37 -1.42 -63.20
C GLY A 755 0.19 -0.36 -62.26
N ALA A 756 -0.63 0.47 -61.64
CA ALA A 756 -0.22 1.52 -60.70
C ALA A 756 0.58 0.92 -59.49
N LEU A 757 0.02 -0.07 -58.80
CA LEU A 757 0.69 -0.79 -57.71
C LEU A 757 1.96 -1.48 -58.15
N ARG A 758 1.96 -2.16 -59.33
CA ARG A 758 3.17 -2.79 -59.84
C ARG A 758 4.30 -1.77 -60.05
N ASN A 759 4.00 -0.64 -60.69
CA ASN A 759 5.00 0.39 -60.97
C ASN A 759 5.57 1.00 -59.70
N ALA A 760 4.69 1.26 -58.71
CA ALA A 760 5.05 1.79 -57.39
C ALA A 760 5.94 0.79 -56.63
N VAL A 761 5.56 -0.49 -56.55
CA VAL A 761 6.35 -1.56 -55.92
C VAL A 761 7.75 -1.67 -56.55
N GLN A 762 7.83 -1.72 -57.90
CA GLN A 762 9.13 -1.82 -58.60
C GLN A 762 9.98 -0.56 -58.41
N ALA A 763 9.39 0.63 -58.42
CA ALA A 763 10.11 1.88 -58.14
C ALA A 763 10.65 1.92 -56.68
N HIS A 764 9.86 1.40 -55.70
CA HIS A 764 10.25 1.31 -54.33
C HIS A 764 11.41 0.30 -54.11
N LEU A 765 11.29 -0.91 -54.69
CA LEU A 765 12.34 -1.94 -54.60
C LEU A 765 13.67 -1.48 -55.20
N LYS A 766 13.65 -0.65 -56.23
CA LYS A 766 14.85 -0.09 -56.86
C LYS A 766 15.68 0.79 -55.90
N ASN A 767 14.99 1.40 -54.91
CA ASN A 767 15.63 2.33 -53.98
C ASN A 767 16.03 1.65 -52.67
N GLN A 768 15.72 0.38 -52.45
CA GLN A 768 16.06 -0.35 -51.21
C GLN A 768 17.48 -0.90 -51.30
N ARG A 769 18.31 -0.60 -50.28
CA ARG A 769 19.75 -0.93 -50.24
C ARG A 769 20.03 -2.44 -50.09
N TYR A 770 19.09 -3.18 -49.54
CA TYR A 770 19.22 -4.61 -49.22
C TYR A 770 18.54 -5.52 -50.26
N VAL A 771 17.90 -4.95 -51.30
CA VAL A 771 17.35 -5.71 -52.41
C VAL A 771 18.41 -5.82 -53.54
N LYS A 772 18.87 -7.03 -53.77
CA LYS A 772 19.91 -7.31 -54.79
C LYS A 772 19.36 -7.25 -56.22
N SER A 773 18.18 -7.80 -56.42
CA SER A 773 17.49 -7.79 -57.72
C SER A 773 16.01 -8.04 -57.57
N TYR A 774 15.24 -7.57 -58.52
CA TYR A 774 13.82 -7.89 -58.60
C TYR A 774 13.43 -8.24 -60.03
N ARG A 775 12.44 -9.17 -60.21
CA ARG A 775 11.91 -9.58 -61.48
C ARG A 775 10.42 -9.79 -61.45
N MET A 776 9.76 -9.76 -62.57
CA MET A 776 8.36 -10.18 -62.65
C MET A 776 8.26 -11.70 -62.47
N GLY A 777 7.13 -12.15 -61.87
CA GLY A 777 6.85 -13.56 -61.68
C GLY A 777 6.69 -14.26 -63.04
N GLU A 778 7.13 -15.51 -63.12
CA GLU A 778 6.85 -16.40 -64.26
C GLU A 778 5.36 -16.79 -64.27
N PRO A 779 4.83 -17.33 -65.41
CA PRO A 779 3.46 -17.77 -65.50
C PRO A 779 3.01 -18.69 -64.33
N SER A 780 3.90 -19.56 -63.89
CA SER A 780 3.72 -20.47 -62.72
C SER A 780 3.76 -19.75 -61.37
N GLU A 781 4.32 -18.56 -61.27
CA GLU A 781 4.49 -17.75 -60.07
C GLU A 781 3.45 -16.63 -59.98
N GLY A 782 2.46 -16.54 -60.89
CA GLY A 782 1.41 -15.52 -60.91
C GLY A 782 1.56 -14.46 -62.03
N GLY A 783 2.61 -14.56 -62.83
CA GLY A 783 2.83 -13.72 -64.03
C GLY A 783 2.96 -12.22 -63.70
N ALA A 784 2.37 -11.40 -64.57
CA ALA A 784 2.42 -9.94 -64.49
C ALA A 784 1.74 -9.33 -63.22
N GLY A 785 1.10 -10.14 -62.39
CA GLY A 785 0.48 -9.70 -61.13
C GLY A 785 1.38 -9.85 -59.88
N VAL A 786 2.63 -10.33 -60.06
CA VAL A 786 3.57 -10.61 -58.96
C VAL A 786 4.96 -10.07 -59.31
N THR A 787 5.65 -9.55 -58.34
CA THR A 787 7.07 -9.19 -58.38
C THR A 787 7.83 -10.02 -57.35
N ILE A 788 8.96 -10.63 -57.76
CA ILE A 788 9.86 -11.38 -56.85
C ILE A 788 11.05 -10.52 -56.59
N ALA A 789 11.35 -10.26 -55.28
CA ALA A 789 12.55 -9.54 -54.85
C ALA A 789 13.53 -10.51 -54.17
N ALA A 790 14.81 -10.48 -54.58
CA ALA A 790 15.90 -11.22 -53.95
C ALA A 790 16.79 -10.30 -53.13
N PHE A 791 17.14 -10.77 -51.93
CA PHE A 791 17.99 -10.02 -51.00
C PHE A 791 19.47 -10.40 -51.16
N ASP A 792 20.33 -9.49 -50.72
CA ASP A 792 21.77 -9.76 -50.60
C ASP A 792 22.03 -10.29 -49.17
N VAL A 793 21.81 -11.59 -48.99
CA VAL A 793 21.91 -12.28 -47.71
C VAL A 793 23.27 -12.96 -47.58
#